data_62082d60967531699303f9c124f7958b
#
_entry.id   62082d60967531699303f9c124f7958b
#
_cell.length_a   1.000
_cell.length_b   1.000
_cell.length_c   1.000
_cell.angle_alpha   90.00
_cell.angle_beta   90.00
_cell.angle_gamma   90.00
#
_symmetry.space_group_name_H-M   'P 1'
#
loop_
_entity.id
_entity.type
_entity.pdbx_description
1 polymer ?
#
loop_
_entity_poly.entity_id
_entity_poly.type
_entity_poly.pdbx_seq_one_letter_code
_entity_poly.pdbx_strand_id
1 'polypeptide(L)'
;NGIAMSYIDDLYWAAPFNKMVEIIEFVQSNGPKYGYTLNMHKCVYLFASGVNLDQAELDRRLDVLLQFGFHRSNIKIHPNTQQDISPELYQSRSEQWGCKVLGAFIGSTDFIKNSLSNKMKEINSVAKLMLNYPNSQARYNIHKFCFNEKINYWLRAQFPDDSKQFLEDFKKTQISLIASYHGYYNQDRIGNQLQLFSDLYKRVSFPIDDGGLALRDIDSVHLTAFISSMAASSKFLANNFPLWIQMGIVDDVSKITSVNENISPYITNQIMMCAQKIKSIVPNGHFEGLNHPASIINKLVELSNQKTTQLEPDDQSPDESLGPYEQTFKHSSSQSALYQQLIAAEFNQFKILKERLANTVDSERQYNKLYYRNLMSSINPTSGAWLSAGMSHPSFLLSPFEFAAALCRRNTIYNTSIPTLNSHGTDNPQNYQCPCYGRIMTIDPFGYHLTNCKIAGGAIRLHDNVVHTLVMLFRSLGLSVALEPLHVFSDVEVRNESRPDERRPDERRPDTIIRNPHGGGPQVVVEVTVSTFDNLNRTNDNRPEQVLITSEKHKTRKYGKAAEENHLRLCPAAFSTTGEMGPSIKKLLLEQIRLKLQLVDGEVKRSKVQKIMKHCVRHISAAINRSASRNIFLKVTKMVNLARHTQQNFSSSTFCDAISSSASSSPDELVQQLELQIMNQDVIQN
;
A
#
# COMPACT_ATOMS: atom_id res chain seq x y z
N ASN A 1 36.19 34.48 7.07
CA ASN A 1 34.78 34.22 7.38
C ASN A 1 34.60 32.73 7.44
N GLY A 2 33.96 32.24 8.50
CA GLY A 2 33.61 30.84 8.72
C GLY A 2 32.10 30.70 9.01
N ILE A 3 31.58 29.49 8.87
CA ILE A 3 30.20 29.13 9.19
C ILE A 3 30.21 28.19 10.40
N ALA A 4 29.39 28.46 11.37
CA ALA A 4 29.15 27.58 12.53
C ALA A 4 27.68 27.29 12.64
N MET A 5 27.34 26.02 12.87
CA MET A 5 25.97 25.54 13.13
C MET A 5 26.02 24.64 14.36
N SER A 6 25.00 24.75 15.20
CA SER A 6 24.83 23.84 16.33
C SER A 6 23.43 23.23 16.33
N TYR A 7 23.33 21.98 16.71
CA TYR A 7 22.09 21.29 16.92
C TYR A 7 22.20 20.41 18.16
N ILE A 8 21.51 20.82 19.22
CA ILE A 8 21.59 20.20 20.56
C ILE A 8 23.04 20.17 21.05
N ASP A 9 23.70 19.02 21.03
CA ASP A 9 25.07 18.76 21.47
C ASP A 9 26.08 18.64 20.32
N ASP A 10 25.61 18.64 19.06
CA ASP A 10 26.45 18.57 17.86
C ASP A 10 26.83 19.98 17.37
N LEU A 11 28.12 20.19 17.09
CA LEU A 11 28.66 21.41 16.51
C LEU A 11 29.31 21.13 15.15
N TYR A 12 29.02 21.99 14.17
CA TYR A 12 29.55 21.89 12.81
C TYR A 12 30.19 23.22 12.45
N TRP A 13 31.48 23.18 12.01
CA TRP A 13 32.20 24.34 11.59
C TRP A 13 32.77 24.17 10.20
N ALA A 14 32.76 25.24 9.40
CA ALA A 14 33.46 25.34 8.13
C ALA A 14 34.26 26.65 8.13
N ALA A 15 35.57 26.56 8.09
CA ALA A 15 36.47 27.69 8.12
C ALA A 15 37.85 27.36 7.48
N PRO A 16 38.64 28.34 7.07
CA PRO A 16 40.05 28.12 6.72
C PRO A 16 40.80 27.42 7.86
N PHE A 17 41.80 26.59 7.54
CA PHE A 17 42.51 25.74 8.50
C PHE A 17 42.98 26.48 9.75
N ASN A 18 43.68 27.63 9.58
CA ASN A 18 44.18 28.40 10.73
C ASN A 18 43.05 28.90 11.64
N LYS A 19 41.94 29.31 11.06
CA LYS A 19 40.75 29.72 11.83
C LYS A 19 40.08 28.54 12.54
N MET A 20 40.09 27.36 11.93
CA MET A 20 39.61 26.14 12.57
C MET A 20 40.44 25.76 13.79
N VAL A 21 41.79 25.90 13.69
CA VAL A 21 42.72 25.72 14.83
C VAL A 21 42.34 26.65 15.99
N GLU A 22 42.23 27.96 15.70
CA GLU A 22 41.81 28.96 16.70
C GLU A 22 40.44 28.61 17.37
N ILE A 23 39.48 28.15 16.59
CA ILE A 23 38.17 27.77 17.11
C ILE A 23 38.31 26.56 18.03
N ILE A 24 39.03 25.51 17.65
CA ILE A 24 39.27 24.33 18.47
C ILE A 24 39.92 24.69 19.78
N GLU A 25 41.01 25.47 19.73
CA GLU A 25 41.72 25.97 20.93
C GLU A 25 40.78 26.74 21.86
N PHE A 26 40.02 27.68 21.28
CA PHE A 26 39.05 28.47 22.05
C PHE A 26 38.01 27.62 22.76
N VAL A 27 37.41 26.64 22.02
CA VAL A 27 36.35 25.78 22.58
C VAL A 27 36.93 24.80 23.61
N GLN A 28 38.13 24.24 23.38
CA GLN A 28 38.78 23.37 24.35
C GLN A 28 39.12 24.13 25.67
N SER A 29 39.57 25.37 25.54
CA SER A 29 39.98 26.19 26.70
C SER A 29 38.80 26.79 27.47
N ASN A 30 37.72 27.18 26.78
CA ASN A 30 36.62 27.91 27.38
C ASN A 30 35.34 27.04 27.54
N GLY A 31 35.16 26.06 26.71
CA GLY A 31 33.97 25.18 26.74
C GLY A 31 33.68 24.57 28.13
N PRO A 32 34.69 24.04 28.86
CA PRO A 32 34.50 23.49 30.20
C PRO A 32 33.93 24.49 31.21
N LYS A 33 34.21 25.78 31.06
CA LYS A 33 33.63 26.84 31.92
C LYS A 33 32.10 26.94 31.77
N TYR A 34 31.58 26.53 30.63
CA TYR A 34 30.17 26.54 30.29
C TYR A 34 29.55 25.14 30.31
N GLY A 35 30.27 24.14 30.86
CA GLY A 35 29.79 22.74 30.90
C GLY A 35 29.89 21.98 29.58
N TYR A 36 30.60 22.51 28.59
CA TYR A 36 30.76 21.88 27.28
C TYR A 36 32.19 21.35 27.09
N THR A 37 32.31 20.06 26.70
CA THR A 37 33.61 19.43 26.49
C THR A 37 33.62 18.72 25.12
N LEU A 38 34.57 19.06 24.26
CA LEU A 38 34.75 18.40 22.97
C LEU A 38 35.24 16.96 23.15
N ASN A 39 34.52 16.01 22.62
CA ASN A 39 35.00 14.64 22.51
C ASN A 39 35.79 14.47 21.19
N MET A 40 37.08 14.77 21.23
CA MET A 40 37.94 14.78 20.05
C MET A 40 38.02 13.43 19.34
N HIS A 41 37.86 12.29 20.07
CA HIS A 41 37.83 10.97 19.45
C HIS A 41 36.59 10.73 18.56
N LYS A 42 35.52 11.51 18.76
CA LYS A 42 34.31 11.47 17.92
C LYS A 42 34.28 12.57 16.86
N CYS A 43 35.12 13.60 17.02
CA CYS A 43 35.17 14.69 16.05
C CYS A 43 35.72 14.20 14.71
N VAL A 44 35.10 14.64 13.62
CA VAL A 44 35.54 14.32 12.25
C VAL A 44 36.00 15.61 11.59
N TYR A 45 37.19 15.59 10.98
CA TYR A 45 37.73 16.70 10.18
C TYR A 45 37.72 16.31 8.69
N LEU A 46 37.15 17.18 7.86
CA LEU A 46 37.11 17.01 6.41
C LEU A 46 37.95 18.09 5.75
N PHE A 47 39.03 17.70 5.02
CA PHE A 47 39.72 18.64 4.15
C PHE A 47 38.82 19.02 2.97
N ALA A 48 38.70 20.33 2.68
CA ALA A 48 37.81 20.81 1.61
C ALA A 48 38.34 20.44 0.22
N SER A 49 37.44 20.31 -0.74
CA SER A 49 37.74 19.90 -2.13
C SER A 49 38.57 20.88 -2.93
N GLY A 50 38.68 22.14 -2.55
CA GLY A 50 39.43 23.17 -3.29
C GLY A 50 40.84 23.47 -2.74
N VAL A 51 41.28 22.68 -1.76
CA VAL A 51 42.57 22.91 -1.10
C VAL A 51 43.62 22.01 -1.75
N ASN A 52 44.59 22.63 -2.45
CA ASN A 52 45.72 21.91 -3.00
C ASN A 52 46.94 22.10 -2.05
N LEU A 53 47.45 20.99 -1.51
CA LEU A 53 48.54 20.94 -0.53
C LEU A 53 49.68 20.09 -1.09
N ASP A 54 50.88 20.54 -0.91
CA ASP A 54 52.05 19.66 -1.02
C ASP A 54 52.10 18.69 0.17
N GLN A 55 52.97 17.69 0.07
CA GLN A 55 53.05 16.66 1.10
C GLN A 55 53.48 17.22 2.46
N ALA A 56 54.43 18.16 2.49
CA ALA A 56 54.95 18.74 3.72
C ALA A 56 53.88 19.53 4.48
N GLU A 57 53.12 20.35 3.78
CA GLU A 57 52.02 21.11 4.38
C GLU A 57 50.84 20.20 4.82
N LEU A 58 50.55 19.14 4.07
CA LEU A 58 49.57 18.16 4.49
C LEU A 58 50.01 17.47 5.78
N ASP A 59 51.25 17.00 5.86
CA ASP A 59 51.80 16.34 7.06
C ASP A 59 51.76 17.28 8.25
N ARG A 60 52.21 18.53 8.06
CA ARG A 60 52.11 19.56 9.10
C ARG A 60 50.69 19.75 9.66
N ARG A 61 49.69 19.83 8.77
CA ARG A 61 48.29 19.99 9.19
C ARG A 61 47.77 18.75 9.90
N LEU A 62 48.16 17.57 9.45
CA LEU A 62 47.81 16.32 10.09
C LEU A 62 48.38 16.25 11.52
N ASP A 63 49.66 16.63 11.70
CA ASP A 63 50.29 16.65 13.02
C ASP A 63 49.58 17.60 13.99
N VAL A 64 49.19 18.79 13.52
CA VAL A 64 48.40 19.74 14.32
C VAL A 64 47.09 19.14 14.76
N LEU A 65 46.33 18.47 13.84
CA LEU A 65 45.03 17.84 14.18
C LEU A 65 45.22 16.70 15.17
N LEU A 66 46.29 15.90 15.02
CA LEU A 66 46.60 14.81 15.95
C LEU A 66 46.98 15.34 17.33
N GLN A 67 47.68 16.48 17.43
CA GLN A 67 47.98 17.13 18.70
C GLN A 67 46.74 17.63 19.42
N PHE A 68 45.66 18.02 18.72
CA PHE A 68 44.37 18.34 19.31
C PHE A 68 43.59 17.12 19.79
N GLY A 69 44.05 15.89 19.49
CA GLY A 69 43.44 14.65 19.91
C GLY A 69 42.43 14.06 18.91
N PHE A 70 42.47 14.52 17.65
CA PHE A 70 41.69 13.81 16.61
C PHE A 70 42.24 12.40 16.39
N HIS A 71 41.34 11.44 16.24
CA HIS A 71 41.75 10.11 15.81
C HIS A 71 42.07 10.12 14.31
N ARG A 72 43.20 9.47 13.90
CA ARG A 72 43.67 9.47 12.50
C ARG A 72 42.56 9.02 11.52
N SER A 73 41.76 8.02 11.88
CA SER A 73 40.67 7.55 11.03
C SER A 73 39.55 8.54 10.83
N ASN A 74 39.45 9.59 11.65
CA ASN A 74 38.44 10.63 11.59
C ASN A 74 38.91 11.88 10.84
N ILE A 75 40.16 11.90 10.41
CA ILE A 75 40.66 12.94 9.52
C ILE A 75 40.55 12.45 8.08
N LYS A 76 39.66 13.08 7.31
CA LYS A 76 39.32 12.67 5.95
C LYS A 76 39.95 13.65 4.94
N ILE A 77 40.80 13.12 4.09
CA ILE A 77 41.56 13.90 3.07
C ILE A 77 40.77 13.78 1.77
N HIS A 78 40.40 14.95 1.20
CA HIS A 78 39.72 14.94 -0.11
C HIS A 78 40.67 14.42 -1.20
N PRO A 79 40.18 13.62 -2.18
CA PRO A 79 41.04 13.09 -3.26
C PRO A 79 41.85 14.18 -3.95
N ASN A 80 41.27 15.34 -4.22
CA ASN A 80 41.91 16.44 -4.92
C ASN A 80 42.75 17.37 -4.00
N THR A 81 43.04 16.97 -2.75
CA THR A 81 43.88 17.77 -1.83
C THR A 81 45.37 17.77 -2.26
N GLN A 82 45.77 16.79 -3.01
CA GLN A 82 47.12 16.69 -3.60
C GLN A 82 47.03 16.45 -5.10
N GLN A 83 47.98 17.02 -5.84
CA GLN A 83 48.17 16.70 -7.26
C GLN A 83 48.99 15.39 -7.36
N ASP A 84 48.84 14.67 -8.47
CA ASP A 84 49.66 13.50 -8.83
C ASP A 84 49.59 12.32 -7.86
N ILE A 85 48.43 12.05 -7.28
CA ILE A 85 48.19 10.81 -6.50
C ILE A 85 47.84 9.63 -7.41
N SER A 86 48.20 8.41 -6.96
CA SER A 86 47.84 7.22 -7.74
C SER A 86 46.31 7.03 -7.83
N PRO A 87 45.80 6.36 -8.89
CA PRO A 87 44.37 6.07 -9.02
C PRO A 87 43.80 5.32 -7.82
N GLU A 88 44.57 4.37 -7.25
CA GLU A 88 44.14 3.57 -6.09
C GLU A 88 44.01 4.45 -4.84
N LEU A 89 44.94 5.38 -4.63
CA LEU A 89 44.89 6.33 -3.51
C LEU A 89 43.73 7.31 -3.69
N TYR A 90 43.51 7.78 -4.92
CA TYR A 90 42.36 8.62 -5.25
C TYR A 90 41.04 7.92 -4.89
N GLN A 91 40.86 6.68 -5.36
CA GLN A 91 39.67 5.89 -5.10
C GLN A 91 39.47 5.63 -3.58
N SER A 92 40.52 5.22 -2.88
CA SER A 92 40.51 5.00 -1.43
C SER A 92 40.09 6.25 -0.66
N ARG A 93 40.64 7.43 -1.04
CA ARG A 93 40.24 8.70 -0.42
C ARG A 93 38.82 9.10 -0.75
N SER A 94 38.40 8.90 -2.02
CA SER A 94 37.00 9.15 -2.44
C SER A 94 36.00 8.33 -1.60
N GLU A 95 36.25 7.05 -1.41
CA GLU A 95 35.40 6.18 -0.59
C GLU A 95 35.37 6.56 0.90
N GLN A 96 36.42 7.20 1.40
CA GLN A 96 36.53 7.56 2.83
C GLN A 96 36.19 9.03 3.12
N TRP A 97 36.17 9.90 2.12
CA TRP A 97 35.95 11.32 2.33
C TRP A 97 34.48 11.63 2.53
N GLY A 98 34.10 11.73 3.79
CA GLY A 98 32.78 12.09 4.20
C GLY A 98 32.51 11.78 5.66
N CYS A 99 31.38 12.25 6.14
CA CYS A 99 30.90 12.00 7.51
C CYS A 99 29.37 11.92 7.54
N LYS A 100 28.87 11.44 8.67
CA LYS A 100 27.45 11.43 8.98
C LYS A 100 27.09 12.67 9.80
N VAL A 101 26.18 13.50 9.29
CA VAL A 101 25.69 14.72 9.92
C VAL A 101 24.19 14.58 10.16
N LEU A 102 23.74 14.60 11.41
CA LEU A 102 22.33 14.45 11.79
C LEU A 102 21.62 13.25 11.11
N GLY A 103 22.38 12.19 10.84
CA GLY A 103 21.86 11.00 10.16
C GLY A 103 22.00 10.99 8.62
N ALA A 104 22.19 12.14 7.99
CA ALA A 104 22.51 12.25 6.57
C ALA A 104 24.01 12.01 6.30
N PHE A 105 24.36 11.64 5.08
CA PHE A 105 25.73 11.43 4.65
C PHE A 105 26.19 12.64 3.82
N ILE A 106 27.32 13.23 4.19
CA ILE A 106 27.95 14.35 3.48
C ILE A 106 29.35 13.91 3.10
N GLY A 107 29.73 14.07 1.83
CA GLY A 107 31.03 13.66 1.34
C GLY A 107 31.05 13.46 -0.17
N SER A 108 32.01 12.68 -0.64
CA SER A 108 32.06 12.24 -2.03
C SER A 108 30.87 11.35 -2.40
N THR A 109 30.57 11.30 -3.68
CA THR A 109 29.56 10.38 -4.22
C THR A 109 29.85 8.93 -3.83
N ASP A 110 31.10 8.48 -3.85
CA ASP A 110 31.49 7.12 -3.48
C ASP A 110 31.26 6.83 -2.00
N PHE A 111 31.61 7.77 -1.11
CA PHE A 111 31.34 7.66 0.32
C PHE A 111 29.84 7.58 0.60
N ILE A 112 29.03 8.43 -0.05
CA ILE A 112 27.59 8.46 0.11
C ILE A 112 26.97 7.14 -0.36
N LYS A 113 27.34 6.66 -1.56
CA LYS A 113 26.85 5.39 -2.12
C LYS A 113 27.21 4.20 -1.23
N ASN A 114 28.44 4.11 -0.74
CA ASN A 114 28.89 3.07 0.17
C ASN A 114 28.13 3.11 1.50
N SER A 115 27.91 4.30 2.04
CA SER A 115 27.14 4.51 3.27
C SER A 115 25.68 4.10 3.12
N LEU A 116 25.04 4.46 2.00
CA LEU A 116 23.67 4.05 1.68
C LEU A 116 23.58 2.53 1.43
N SER A 117 24.58 1.93 0.78
CA SER A 117 24.65 0.48 0.59
C SER A 117 24.71 -0.27 1.94
N ASN A 118 25.48 0.24 2.90
CA ASN A 118 25.52 -0.34 4.25
C ASN A 118 24.16 -0.17 4.97
N LYS A 119 23.48 0.95 4.79
CA LYS A 119 22.10 1.12 5.29
C LYS A 119 21.12 0.15 4.63
N MET A 120 21.31 -0.14 3.35
CA MET A 120 20.48 -1.15 2.66
C MET A 120 20.67 -2.56 3.26
N LYS A 121 21.89 -2.92 3.67
CA LYS A 121 22.14 -4.18 4.39
C LYS A 121 21.36 -4.25 5.71
N GLU A 122 21.32 -3.17 6.49
CA GLU A 122 20.52 -3.09 7.71
C GLU A 122 19.02 -3.23 7.42
N ILE A 123 18.53 -2.55 6.38
CA ILE A 123 17.12 -2.62 5.95
C ILE A 123 16.76 -4.03 5.49
N ASN A 124 17.65 -4.68 4.72
CA ASN A 124 17.45 -6.07 4.27
C ASN A 124 17.40 -7.06 5.45
N SER A 125 18.14 -6.82 6.52
CA SER A 125 18.06 -7.63 7.74
C SER A 125 16.67 -7.53 8.38
N VAL A 126 16.09 -6.33 8.42
CA VAL A 126 14.70 -6.13 8.88
C VAL A 126 13.70 -6.81 7.96
N ALA A 127 13.88 -6.69 6.63
CA ALA A 127 13.02 -7.35 5.66
C ALA A 127 13.03 -8.88 5.80
N LYS A 128 14.20 -9.48 6.06
CA LYS A 128 14.32 -10.92 6.35
C LYS A 128 13.52 -11.34 7.60
N LEU A 129 13.57 -10.55 8.67
CA LEU A 129 12.76 -10.80 9.85
C LEU A 129 11.26 -10.72 9.53
N MET A 130 10.85 -9.74 8.72
CA MET A 130 9.47 -9.62 8.27
C MET A 130 9.03 -10.81 7.41
N LEU A 131 9.88 -11.30 6.50
CA LEU A 131 9.58 -12.48 5.66
C LEU A 131 9.34 -13.73 6.50
N ASN A 132 10.06 -13.88 7.61
CA ASN A 132 9.93 -15.00 8.53
C ASN A 132 8.74 -14.86 9.50
N TYR A 133 8.07 -13.70 9.57
CA TYR A 133 6.93 -13.54 10.45
C TYR A 133 5.70 -14.23 9.88
N PRO A 134 5.02 -15.14 10.62
CA PRO A 134 4.02 -16.04 10.04
C PRO A 134 2.74 -15.35 9.57
N ASN A 135 2.35 -14.23 10.18
CA ASN A 135 1.10 -13.56 9.85
C ASN A 135 1.28 -12.57 8.68
N SER A 136 0.74 -12.91 7.51
CA SER A 136 0.83 -12.10 6.28
C SER A 136 0.13 -10.73 6.40
N GLN A 137 -0.97 -10.65 7.12
CA GLN A 137 -1.68 -9.38 7.36
C GLN A 137 -0.87 -8.45 8.25
N ALA A 138 -0.19 -8.98 9.28
CA ALA A 138 0.73 -8.21 10.11
C ALA A 138 1.94 -7.72 9.29
N ARG A 139 2.54 -8.58 8.48
CA ARG A 139 3.63 -8.20 7.57
C ARG A 139 3.23 -7.05 6.65
N TYR A 140 2.05 -7.13 6.04
CA TYR A 140 1.51 -6.07 5.21
C TYR A 140 1.37 -4.74 5.99
N ASN A 141 0.82 -4.78 7.20
CA ASN A 141 0.67 -3.58 8.02
C ASN A 141 2.02 -2.99 8.44
N ILE A 142 2.99 -3.83 8.83
CA ILE A 142 4.35 -3.37 9.15
C ILE A 142 5.01 -2.76 7.90
N HIS A 143 4.83 -3.37 6.72
CA HIS A 143 5.33 -2.80 5.47
C HIS A 143 4.70 -1.42 5.20
N LYS A 144 3.38 -1.35 5.25
CA LYS A 144 2.63 -0.13 4.96
C LYS A 144 2.99 1.02 5.89
N PHE A 145 3.05 0.76 7.21
CA PHE A 145 3.15 1.81 8.21
C PHE A 145 4.57 2.08 8.74
N CYS A 146 5.47 1.10 8.65
CA CYS A 146 6.79 1.22 9.25
C CYS A 146 7.91 1.08 8.22
N PHE A 147 7.87 0.05 7.38
CA PHE A 147 9.00 -0.28 6.52
C PHE A 147 9.21 0.75 5.41
N ASN A 148 8.15 1.20 4.74
CA ASN A 148 8.21 2.22 3.71
C ASN A 148 8.76 3.56 4.21
N GLU A 149 8.55 3.89 5.49
CA GLU A 149 9.01 5.14 6.07
C GLU A 149 10.50 5.13 6.46
N LYS A 150 11.11 3.95 6.56
CA LYS A 150 12.51 3.83 6.98
C LYS A 150 13.48 4.59 6.10
N ILE A 151 13.18 4.75 4.82
CA ILE A 151 14.08 5.42 3.87
C ILE A 151 13.72 6.89 3.63
N ASN A 152 12.55 7.32 4.07
CA ASN A 152 12.02 8.66 3.77
C ASN A 152 12.98 9.78 4.21
N TYR A 153 13.68 9.58 5.33
CA TYR A 153 14.68 10.54 5.81
C TYR A 153 15.83 10.74 4.80
N TRP A 154 16.41 9.65 4.29
CA TRP A 154 17.52 9.75 3.32
C TRP A 154 17.05 10.28 1.97
N LEU A 155 15.81 9.97 1.55
CA LEU A 155 15.24 10.52 0.32
C LEU A 155 15.03 12.04 0.40
N ARG A 156 14.88 12.58 1.60
CA ARG A 156 14.81 14.03 1.84
C ARG A 156 16.16 14.70 1.97
N ALA A 157 17.16 13.97 2.48
CA ALA A 157 18.46 14.50 2.88
C ALA A 157 19.57 14.24 1.87
N GLN A 158 19.42 13.26 0.96
CA GLN A 158 20.41 12.90 -0.04
C GLN A 158 19.99 13.37 -1.44
N PHE A 159 20.97 13.65 -2.27
CA PHE A 159 20.69 13.98 -3.67
C PHE A 159 20.14 12.78 -4.44
N PRO A 160 19.20 13.00 -5.35
CA PRO A 160 18.57 11.95 -6.15
C PRO A 160 19.56 11.04 -6.89
N ASP A 161 20.60 11.58 -7.49
CA ASP A 161 21.60 10.78 -8.23
C ASP A 161 22.43 9.87 -7.32
N ASP A 162 22.76 10.34 -6.11
CA ASP A 162 23.52 9.55 -5.13
C ASP A 162 22.69 8.41 -4.54
N SER A 163 21.38 8.58 -4.46
CA SER A 163 20.46 7.60 -3.88
C SER A 163 19.85 6.60 -4.88
N LYS A 164 20.15 6.73 -6.18
CA LYS A 164 19.52 5.92 -7.23
C LYS A 164 19.68 4.41 -7.01
N GLN A 165 20.92 3.93 -6.79
CA GLN A 165 21.16 2.50 -6.54
C GLN A 165 20.48 2.00 -5.26
N PHE A 166 20.50 2.81 -4.21
CA PHE A 166 19.80 2.51 -2.95
C PHE A 166 18.30 2.32 -3.15
N LEU A 167 17.68 3.16 -4.00
CA LEU A 167 16.26 3.03 -4.35
C LEU A 167 15.96 1.76 -5.14
N GLU A 168 16.78 1.43 -6.12
CA GLU A 168 16.63 0.22 -6.92
C GLU A 168 16.68 -1.03 -6.04
N ASP A 169 17.61 -1.09 -5.08
CA ASP A 169 17.75 -2.21 -4.17
C ASP A 169 16.61 -2.27 -3.14
N PHE A 170 16.14 -1.11 -2.66
CA PHE A 170 14.96 -1.06 -1.80
C PHE A 170 13.70 -1.53 -2.53
N LYS A 171 13.52 -1.14 -3.79
CA LYS A 171 12.40 -1.58 -4.64
C LYS A 171 12.39 -3.10 -4.83
N LYS A 172 13.55 -3.72 -5.08
CA LYS A 172 13.68 -5.19 -5.13
C LYS A 172 13.22 -5.83 -3.82
N THR A 173 13.62 -5.26 -2.69
CA THR A 173 13.21 -5.74 -1.37
C THR A 173 11.70 -5.59 -1.13
N GLN A 174 11.11 -4.45 -1.54
CA GLN A 174 9.65 -4.27 -1.51
C GLN A 174 8.92 -5.30 -2.36
N ILE A 175 9.40 -5.58 -3.58
CA ILE A 175 8.81 -6.59 -4.47
C ILE A 175 8.82 -7.96 -3.80
N SER A 176 9.91 -8.35 -3.15
CA SER A 176 10.01 -9.62 -2.42
C SER A 176 9.00 -9.70 -1.25
N LEU A 177 8.83 -8.61 -0.50
CA LEU A 177 7.83 -8.53 0.55
C LEU A 177 6.41 -8.63 -0.03
N ILE A 178 6.11 -7.90 -1.10
CA ILE A 178 4.81 -7.93 -1.78
C ILE A 178 4.49 -9.35 -2.27
N ALA A 179 5.44 -10.01 -2.92
CA ALA A 179 5.29 -11.40 -3.35
C ALA A 179 4.93 -12.33 -2.19
N SER A 180 5.59 -12.18 -1.04
CA SER A 180 5.32 -13.00 0.15
C SER A 180 3.91 -12.87 0.70
N TYR A 181 3.26 -11.69 0.58
CA TYR A 181 1.86 -11.51 1.03
C TYR A 181 0.87 -12.25 0.14
N HIS A 182 1.24 -12.45 -1.13
CA HIS A 182 0.45 -13.17 -2.12
C HIS A 182 0.73 -14.69 -2.10
N GLY A 183 1.54 -15.16 -1.15
CA GLY A 183 1.87 -16.58 -1.00
C GLY A 183 3.05 -17.05 -1.86
N TYR A 184 3.80 -16.15 -2.50
CA TYR A 184 5.00 -16.49 -3.26
C TYR A 184 6.23 -16.41 -2.36
N TYR A 185 6.61 -17.54 -1.77
CA TYR A 185 7.73 -17.61 -0.84
C TYR A 185 9.08 -17.98 -1.48
N ASN A 186 9.08 -18.47 -2.73
CA ASN A 186 10.28 -18.89 -3.42
C ASN A 186 10.72 -17.85 -4.46
N GLN A 187 11.95 -17.33 -4.31
CA GLN A 187 12.51 -16.30 -5.21
C GLN A 187 12.66 -16.79 -6.65
N ASP A 188 12.91 -18.09 -6.86
CA ASP A 188 13.06 -18.67 -8.20
C ASP A 188 11.77 -18.59 -9.03
N ARG A 189 10.61 -18.60 -8.37
CA ARG A 189 9.31 -18.41 -9.00
C ARG A 189 9.03 -16.94 -9.35
N ILE A 190 9.68 -16.01 -8.66
CA ILE A 190 9.54 -14.56 -8.92
C ILE A 190 10.33 -14.17 -10.17
N GLY A 191 11.52 -14.75 -10.38
CA GLY A 191 12.42 -14.42 -11.49
C GLY A 191 11.80 -14.58 -12.87
N ASN A 192 11.00 -15.62 -13.08
CA ASN A 192 10.30 -15.88 -14.35
C ASN A 192 9.03 -15.05 -14.57
N GLN A 193 8.62 -14.26 -13.57
CA GLN A 193 7.39 -13.46 -13.60
C GLN A 193 7.65 -11.97 -13.33
N LEU A 194 8.87 -11.50 -13.58
CA LEU A 194 9.29 -10.10 -13.30
C LEU A 194 8.35 -9.06 -13.92
N GLN A 195 7.83 -9.31 -15.13
CA GLN A 195 6.88 -8.40 -15.79
C GLN A 195 5.54 -8.34 -15.03
N LEU A 196 5.01 -9.48 -14.59
CA LEU A 196 3.79 -9.55 -13.80
C LEU A 196 3.96 -8.78 -12.46
N PHE A 197 5.14 -8.90 -11.83
CA PHE A 197 5.44 -8.19 -10.59
C PHE A 197 5.70 -6.70 -10.78
N SER A 198 6.14 -6.26 -11.96
CA SER A 198 6.27 -4.83 -12.28
C SER A 198 4.89 -4.14 -12.34
N ASP A 199 3.95 -4.73 -13.07
CA ASP A 199 2.56 -4.25 -13.12
C ASP A 199 1.89 -4.31 -11.74
N LEU A 200 2.14 -5.38 -10.99
CA LEU A 200 1.68 -5.53 -9.63
C LEU A 200 2.25 -4.44 -8.71
N TYR A 201 3.56 -4.18 -8.77
CA TYR A 201 4.22 -3.15 -7.98
C TYR A 201 3.55 -1.79 -8.17
N LYS A 202 3.24 -1.45 -9.43
CA LYS A 202 2.53 -0.20 -9.73
C LYS A 202 1.11 -0.20 -9.15
N ARG A 203 0.36 -1.28 -9.34
CA ARG A 203 -1.01 -1.39 -8.82
C ARG A 203 -1.08 -1.29 -7.29
N VAL A 204 -0.20 -2.00 -6.58
CA VAL A 204 -0.22 -2.02 -5.10
C VAL A 204 0.20 -0.68 -4.50
N SER A 205 0.90 0.17 -5.26
CA SER A 205 1.30 1.50 -4.80
C SER A 205 0.14 2.51 -4.75
N PHE A 206 -0.92 2.29 -5.53
CA PHE A 206 -2.08 3.16 -5.51
C PHE A 206 -2.83 3.10 -4.16
N PRO A 207 -3.59 4.15 -3.83
CA PRO A 207 -4.48 4.16 -2.67
C PRO A 207 -5.43 2.95 -2.67
N ILE A 208 -5.87 2.55 -1.48
CA ILE A 208 -6.82 1.44 -1.33
C ILE A 208 -8.12 1.75 -2.08
N ASP A 209 -8.58 2.99 -2.04
CA ASP A 209 -9.81 3.43 -2.69
C ASP A 209 -9.70 3.45 -4.23
N ASP A 210 -8.47 3.50 -4.74
CA ASP A 210 -8.13 3.38 -6.17
C ASP A 210 -7.79 1.92 -6.59
N GLY A 211 -8.11 0.96 -5.76
CA GLY A 211 -7.91 -0.46 -6.03
C GLY A 211 -6.51 -1.00 -5.71
N GLY A 212 -5.63 -0.18 -5.15
CA GLY A 212 -4.30 -0.55 -4.68
C GLY A 212 -4.26 -1.09 -3.25
N LEU A 213 -3.05 -1.13 -2.67
CA LEU A 213 -2.77 -1.54 -1.29
C LEU A 213 -2.19 -0.40 -0.44
N ALA A 214 -2.04 0.80 -0.98
CA ALA A 214 -1.36 1.94 -0.36
C ALA A 214 0.10 1.63 0.09
N LEU A 215 0.78 0.77 -0.65
CA LEU A 215 2.22 0.53 -0.52
C LEU A 215 2.89 1.52 -1.46
N ARG A 216 3.46 2.59 -0.90
CA ARG A 216 3.94 3.74 -1.68
C ARG A 216 4.92 3.35 -2.79
N ASP A 217 4.74 3.93 -3.97
CA ASP A 217 5.73 3.92 -5.04
C ASP A 217 6.93 4.76 -4.62
N ILE A 218 8.06 4.08 -4.46
CA ILE A 218 9.26 4.74 -3.94
C ILE A 218 9.88 5.73 -4.92
N ASP A 219 9.70 5.51 -6.23
CA ASP A 219 10.19 6.44 -7.25
C ASP A 219 9.44 7.78 -7.14
N SER A 220 8.12 7.73 -6.95
CA SER A 220 7.28 8.92 -6.76
C SER A 220 7.53 9.61 -5.41
N VAL A 221 7.77 8.83 -4.33
CA VAL A 221 8.15 9.38 -3.02
C VAL A 221 9.49 10.09 -3.12
N HIS A 222 10.47 9.53 -3.80
CA HIS A 222 11.81 10.11 -3.95
C HIS A 222 11.76 11.49 -4.60
N LEU A 223 11.09 11.61 -5.74
CA LEU A 223 10.97 12.87 -6.46
C LEU A 223 10.34 13.97 -5.58
N THR A 224 9.29 13.63 -4.87
CA THR A 224 8.55 14.59 -4.06
C THR A 224 9.22 14.91 -2.73
N ALA A 225 9.94 13.96 -2.13
CA ALA A 225 10.60 14.11 -0.84
C ALA A 225 11.76 15.11 -0.92
N PHE A 226 12.64 14.95 -1.89
CA PHE A 226 13.82 15.83 -2.07
C PHE A 226 13.39 17.28 -2.34
N ILE A 227 12.58 17.52 -3.37
CA ILE A 227 12.12 18.86 -3.74
C ILE A 227 11.39 19.54 -2.56
N SER A 228 10.52 18.82 -1.86
CA SER A 228 9.80 19.39 -0.73
C SER A 228 10.68 19.67 0.48
N SER A 229 11.73 18.87 0.68
CA SER A 229 12.75 19.13 1.71
C SER A 229 13.53 20.40 1.40
N MET A 230 13.94 20.58 0.14
CA MET A 230 14.61 21.82 -0.31
C MET A 230 13.72 23.04 -0.11
N ALA A 231 12.42 22.95 -0.46
CA ALA A 231 11.48 24.03 -0.25
C ALA A 231 11.26 24.36 1.24
N ALA A 232 11.14 23.35 2.10
CA ALA A 232 10.94 23.54 3.54
C ALA A 232 12.15 24.22 4.19
N SER A 233 13.37 23.93 3.72
CA SER A 233 14.61 24.49 4.24
C SER A 233 14.92 25.88 3.66
N SER A 234 14.38 26.21 2.50
CA SER A 234 14.77 27.37 1.71
C SER A 234 14.65 28.70 2.47
N LYS A 235 13.51 28.94 3.11
CA LYS A 235 13.28 30.18 3.88
C LYS A 235 14.24 30.35 5.05
N PHE A 236 14.53 29.27 5.77
CA PHE A 236 15.50 29.29 6.87
C PHE A 236 16.90 29.57 6.35
N LEU A 237 17.28 28.92 5.25
CA LEU A 237 18.57 29.08 4.62
C LEU A 237 18.75 30.51 4.08
N ALA A 238 17.73 31.12 3.47
CA ALA A 238 17.77 32.50 3.00
C ALA A 238 18.03 33.50 4.12
N ASN A 239 17.31 33.34 5.21
CA ASN A 239 17.40 34.29 6.32
C ASN A 239 18.74 34.20 7.07
N ASN A 240 19.38 33.03 7.06
CA ASN A 240 20.57 32.78 7.86
C ASN A 240 21.85 32.69 7.04
N PHE A 241 21.79 32.43 5.73
CA PHE A 241 22.94 32.21 4.88
C PHE A 241 22.85 33.00 3.57
N PRO A 242 23.36 34.27 3.53
CA PRO A 242 23.38 35.11 2.33
C PRO A 242 23.97 34.40 1.11
N LEU A 243 24.92 33.47 1.34
CA LEU A 243 25.53 32.65 0.28
C LEU A 243 24.50 31.81 -0.49
N TRP A 244 23.45 31.32 0.21
CA TRP A 244 22.37 30.53 -0.40
C TRP A 244 21.45 31.38 -1.28
N ILE A 245 21.33 32.67 -0.99
CA ILE A 245 20.66 33.64 -1.88
C ILE A 245 21.47 33.79 -3.15
N GLN A 246 22.79 33.88 -3.03
CA GLN A 246 23.71 33.94 -4.20
C GLN A 246 23.69 32.63 -4.99
N MET A 247 23.43 31.49 -4.35
CA MET A 247 23.28 30.17 -4.98
C MET A 247 21.92 29.98 -5.70
N GLY A 248 21.06 30.98 -5.72
CA GLY A 248 19.78 30.92 -6.41
C GLY A 248 18.77 29.94 -5.81
N ILE A 249 18.97 29.50 -4.56
CA ILE A 249 18.12 28.53 -3.89
C ILE A 249 16.92 29.21 -3.24
N VAL A 250 16.93 30.56 -3.06
CA VAL A 250 15.91 31.25 -2.27
C VAL A 250 15.53 32.66 -2.70
N ASP A 251 14.30 32.89 -2.54
CA ASP A 251 13.42 34.02 -2.16
C ASP A 251 13.43 35.34 -2.92
N ASP A 252 14.19 35.55 -3.94
CA ASP A 252 13.93 36.72 -4.78
C ASP A 252 14.11 36.40 -6.26
N VAL A 253 13.02 36.09 -6.92
CA VAL A 253 12.98 35.80 -8.36
C VAL A 253 13.63 36.92 -9.17
N SER A 254 13.59 38.16 -8.68
CA SER A 254 14.20 39.32 -9.35
C SER A 254 15.75 39.35 -9.26
N LYS A 255 16.33 38.66 -8.27
CA LYS A 255 17.81 38.61 -8.06
C LYS A 255 18.47 37.38 -8.69
N ILE A 256 17.69 36.40 -9.14
CA ILE A 256 18.20 35.14 -9.71
C ILE A 256 18.73 35.31 -11.15
N THR A 257 18.38 36.39 -11.83
CA THR A 257 18.87 36.67 -13.18
C THR A 257 20.36 37.03 -13.26
N SER A 258 21.04 37.21 -12.12
CA SER A 258 22.45 37.52 -12.02
C SER A 258 23.31 36.44 -11.37
N VAL A 259 22.81 35.19 -11.30
CA VAL A 259 23.56 34.08 -10.72
C VAL A 259 24.79 33.79 -11.57
N ASN A 260 25.97 34.04 -11.00
CA ASN A 260 27.23 33.62 -11.54
C ASN A 260 27.18 32.11 -11.83
N GLU A 261 27.50 31.73 -13.06
CA GLU A 261 27.50 30.35 -13.58
C GLU A 261 28.36 29.36 -12.77
N ASN A 262 29.08 29.84 -11.76
CA ASN A 262 30.02 29.07 -10.94
C ASN A 262 29.46 28.50 -9.64
N ILE A 263 28.17 28.70 -9.30
CA ILE A 263 27.65 28.25 -8.00
C ILE A 263 26.76 27.03 -8.16
N SER A 264 27.38 25.89 -7.94
CA SER A 264 26.83 24.54 -7.86
C SER A 264 25.68 24.23 -8.84
N PRO A 265 26.01 24.06 -10.13
CA PRO A 265 25.08 23.57 -11.14
C PRO A 265 24.47 22.21 -10.72
N TYR A 266 25.11 21.52 -9.79
CA TYR A 266 24.68 20.22 -9.32
C TYR A 266 23.31 20.27 -8.58
N ILE A 267 23.17 21.15 -7.57
CA ILE A 267 21.87 21.28 -6.82
C ILE A 267 20.75 21.72 -7.74
N THR A 268 21.04 22.74 -8.58
CA THR A 268 20.10 23.23 -9.59
C THR A 268 19.64 22.13 -10.53
N ASN A 269 20.57 21.33 -11.02
CA ASN A 269 20.27 20.19 -11.90
C ASN A 269 19.41 19.13 -11.20
N GLN A 270 19.68 18.82 -9.93
CA GLN A 270 18.88 17.85 -9.17
C GLN A 270 17.42 18.34 -8.99
N ILE A 271 17.21 19.62 -8.66
CA ILE A 271 15.87 20.21 -8.55
C ILE A 271 15.16 20.16 -9.91
N MET A 272 15.85 20.58 -10.98
CA MET A 272 15.27 20.58 -12.32
C MET A 272 14.93 19.19 -12.81
N MET A 273 15.80 18.21 -12.58
CA MET A 273 15.57 16.80 -12.93
C MET A 273 14.29 16.26 -12.25
N CYS A 274 14.15 16.48 -10.95
CA CYS A 274 12.94 16.05 -10.23
C CYS A 274 11.69 16.75 -10.77
N ALA A 275 11.75 18.06 -10.99
CA ALA A 275 10.62 18.83 -11.51
C ALA A 275 10.25 18.41 -12.94
N GLN A 276 11.21 18.16 -13.82
CA GLN A 276 10.96 17.66 -15.18
C GLN A 276 10.31 16.28 -15.18
N LYS A 277 10.77 15.36 -14.32
CA LYS A 277 10.13 14.06 -14.16
C LYS A 277 8.69 14.19 -13.66
N ILE A 278 8.41 15.04 -12.68
CA ILE A 278 7.06 15.31 -12.21
C ILE A 278 6.20 15.91 -13.33
N LYS A 279 6.73 16.89 -14.09
CA LYS A 279 6.03 17.48 -15.23
C LYS A 279 5.70 16.45 -16.32
N SER A 280 6.58 15.50 -16.58
CA SER A 280 6.32 14.45 -17.60
C SER A 280 5.15 13.54 -17.23
N ILE A 281 4.88 13.38 -15.94
CA ILE A 281 3.77 12.56 -15.42
C ILE A 281 2.49 13.44 -15.27
N VAL A 282 2.65 14.68 -14.87
CA VAL A 282 1.55 15.65 -14.62
C VAL A 282 1.78 16.93 -15.43
N PRO A 283 1.56 16.96 -16.73
CA PRO A 283 1.86 18.12 -17.59
C PRO A 283 1.15 19.41 -17.13
N ASN A 284 -0.13 19.30 -16.75
CA ASN A 284 -0.96 20.43 -16.28
C ASN A 284 -0.98 20.50 -14.73
N GLY A 285 0.11 20.18 -14.09
CA GLY A 285 0.23 20.15 -12.64
C GLY A 285 0.75 21.46 -12.04
N HIS A 286 1.12 21.39 -10.76
CA HIS A 286 1.65 22.54 -10.02
C HIS A 286 2.89 23.18 -10.64
N PHE A 287 3.65 22.46 -11.47
CA PHE A 287 4.87 22.94 -12.12
C PHE A 287 4.69 23.35 -13.59
N GLU A 288 3.44 23.44 -14.06
CA GLU A 288 3.15 23.92 -15.40
C GLU A 288 3.77 25.30 -15.62
N GLY A 289 4.45 25.50 -16.76
CA GLY A 289 5.12 26.77 -17.10
C GLY A 289 6.38 27.10 -16.30
N LEU A 290 6.69 26.41 -15.20
CA LEU A 290 7.84 26.71 -14.36
C LEU A 290 9.11 26.05 -14.92
N ASN A 291 10.07 26.84 -15.40
CA ASN A 291 11.30 26.37 -16.02
C ASN A 291 12.57 26.77 -15.26
N HIS A 292 12.41 27.34 -14.07
CA HIS A 292 13.52 27.81 -13.24
C HIS A 292 13.44 27.20 -11.84
N PRO A 293 14.57 26.76 -11.21
CA PRO A 293 14.56 26.12 -9.90
C PRO A 293 13.89 26.93 -8.80
N ALA A 294 14.15 28.23 -8.76
CA ALA A 294 13.54 29.10 -7.77
C ALA A 294 12.03 29.22 -7.91
N SER A 295 11.51 29.31 -9.13
CA SER A 295 10.05 29.32 -9.36
C SER A 295 9.39 28.03 -8.87
N ILE A 296 10.08 26.90 -9.01
CA ILE A 296 9.65 25.59 -8.51
C ILE A 296 9.63 25.58 -6.98
N ILE A 297 10.71 26.03 -6.34
CA ILE A 297 10.81 26.11 -4.88
C ILE A 297 9.75 27.07 -4.29
N ASN A 298 9.58 28.25 -4.88
CA ASN A 298 8.56 29.22 -4.45
C ASN A 298 7.16 28.65 -4.54
N LYS A 299 6.84 27.90 -5.62
CA LYS A 299 5.53 27.24 -5.76
C LYS A 299 5.30 26.19 -4.66
N LEU A 300 6.35 25.45 -4.26
CA LEU A 300 6.26 24.49 -3.17
C LEU A 300 6.07 25.14 -1.80
N VAL A 301 6.71 26.30 -1.57
CA VAL A 301 6.48 27.11 -0.36
C VAL A 301 5.07 27.63 -0.33
N GLU A 302 4.54 28.13 -1.46
CA GLU A 302 3.13 28.55 -1.59
C GLU A 302 2.16 27.42 -1.25
N LEU A 303 2.37 26.22 -1.82
CA LEU A 303 1.54 25.03 -1.53
C LEU A 303 1.60 24.62 -0.05
N SER A 304 2.73 24.83 0.62
CA SER A 304 2.84 24.61 2.06
C SER A 304 2.00 25.57 2.89
N ASN A 305 1.92 26.83 2.44
CA ASN A 305 1.21 27.87 3.18
C ASN A 305 -0.32 27.81 2.96
N GLN A 306 -0.80 27.35 1.80
CA GLN A 306 -2.24 27.30 1.49
C GLN A 306 -3.05 26.36 2.40
N LYS A 307 -2.46 25.31 2.95
CA LYS A 307 -3.17 24.35 3.83
C LYS A 307 -3.35 24.84 5.26
N THR A 308 -2.56 25.78 5.72
CA THR A 308 -2.71 26.34 7.08
C THR A 308 -3.93 27.22 7.23
N THR A 309 -4.48 27.74 6.13
CA THR A 309 -5.63 28.65 6.14
C THR A 309 -6.99 27.97 5.96
N GLN A 310 -7.03 26.68 5.65
CA GLN A 310 -8.28 25.93 5.40
C GLN A 310 -8.73 25.02 6.56
N LEU A 311 -8.04 25.02 7.70
CA LEU A 311 -8.51 24.34 8.90
C LEU A 311 -9.52 25.24 9.60
N GLU A 312 -10.81 24.93 9.42
CA GLU A 312 -11.87 25.56 10.22
C GLU A 312 -11.60 25.31 11.71
N PRO A 313 -11.83 26.32 12.60
CA PRO A 313 -11.49 26.22 14.03
C PRO A 313 -12.22 25.11 14.80
N ASP A 314 -13.29 24.55 14.25
CA ASP A 314 -14.14 23.56 14.93
C ASP A 314 -13.61 22.10 14.86
N ASP A 315 -12.55 21.84 14.12
CA ASP A 315 -11.99 20.47 13.99
C ASP A 315 -10.73 20.23 14.84
N GLN A 316 -10.53 21.04 15.90
CA GLN A 316 -9.37 20.90 16.82
C GLN A 316 -9.49 19.80 17.87
N SER A 317 -10.51 18.95 17.83
CA SER A 317 -10.44 17.70 18.60
C SER A 317 -9.43 16.77 17.91
N PRO A 318 -8.39 16.27 18.61
CA PRO A 318 -7.49 15.30 18.02
C PRO A 318 -8.34 14.11 17.57
N ASP A 319 -8.41 13.90 16.24
CA ASP A 319 -9.14 12.78 15.68
C ASP A 319 -8.35 11.50 15.95
N GLU A 320 -8.54 10.94 17.14
CA GLU A 320 -7.93 9.66 17.56
C GLU A 320 -8.30 8.49 16.64
N SER A 321 -9.22 8.70 15.69
CA SER A 321 -9.63 7.70 14.70
C SER A 321 -8.74 7.66 13.46
N LEU A 322 -7.97 8.71 13.22
CA LEU A 322 -6.88 8.71 12.26
C LEU A 322 -5.70 8.07 12.97
N GLY A 323 -5.24 6.90 12.51
CA GLY A 323 -4.03 6.30 13.04
C GLY A 323 -2.89 7.32 13.03
N PRO A 324 -1.84 7.16 13.88
CA PRO A 324 -0.76 8.15 14.05
C PRO A 324 -0.13 8.62 12.73
N TYR A 325 -0.40 7.94 11.66
CA TYR A 325 0.09 8.18 10.31
C TYR A 325 -0.66 9.24 9.51
N GLU A 326 -1.98 9.34 9.63
CA GLU A 326 -2.73 10.43 8.98
C GLU A 326 -2.42 11.78 9.63
N GLN A 327 -2.02 11.78 10.91
CA GLN A 327 -1.59 13.00 11.61
C GLN A 327 -0.19 13.46 11.18
N THR A 328 0.75 12.55 10.91
CA THR A 328 2.11 12.91 10.45
C THR A 328 2.10 13.54 9.04
N PHE A 329 1.12 13.19 8.19
CA PHE A 329 0.98 13.80 6.86
C PHE A 329 0.42 15.21 6.87
N LYS A 330 -0.30 15.63 7.90
CA LYS A 330 -0.79 17.01 8.05
C LYS A 330 0.33 18.03 8.18
N HIS A 331 1.55 17.61 8.55
CA HIS A 331 2.69 18.50 8.78
C HIS A 331 3.69 18.66 7.61
N SER A 332 3.61 17.85 6.54
CA SER A 332 4.45 18.05 5.34
C SER A 332 3.59 18.36 4.12
N SER A 333 2.97 19.52 4.14
CA SER A 333 1.90 19.87 3.20
C SER A 333 2.32 19.81 1.72
N SER A 334 3.53 20.26 1.36
CA SER A 334 3.99 20.26 -0.04
C SER A 334 4.31 18.87 -0.58
N GLN A 335 5.03 18.03 0.18
CA GLN A 335 5.36 16.66 -0.24
C GLN A 335 4.09 15.82 -0.43
N SER A 336 3.13 15.93 0.52
CA SER A 336 1.87 15.20 0.43
C SER A 336 1.02 15.64 -0.76
N ALA A 337 0.92 16.96 -1.00
CA ALA A 337 0.16 17.49 -2.12
C ALA A 337 0.74 17.06 -3.48
N LEU A 338 2.06 17.14 -3.64
CA LEU A 338 2.75 16.69 -4.84
C LEU A 338 2.61 15.19 -5.05
N TYR A 339 2.80 14.39 -3.99
CA TYR A 339 2.66 12.95 -4.06
C TYR A 339 1.25 12.54 -4.46
N GLN A 340 0.22 13.15 -3.86
CA GLN A 340 -1.18 12.87 -4.20
C GLN A 340 -1.48 13.23 -5.67
N GLN A 341 -0.98 14.37 -6.15
CA GLN A 341 -1.17 14.76 -7.55
C GLN A 341 -0.47 13.78 -8.51
N LEU A 342 0.76 13.41 -8.19
CA LEU A 342 1.55 12.49 -8.99
C LEU A 342 0.89 11.11 -9.06
N ILE A 343 0.50 10.54 -7.92
CA ILE A 343 -0.11 9.21 -7.86
C ILE A 343 -1.48 9.18 -8.54
N ALA A 344 -2.26 10.26 -8.45
CA ALA A 344 -3.55 10.38 -9.14
C ALA A 344 -3.38 10.40 -10.67
N ALA A 345 -2.38 11.14 -11.16
CA ALA A 345 -2.07 11.17 -12.59
C ALA A 345 -1.58 9.80 -13.10
N GLU A 346 -0.69 9.17 -12.37
CA GLU A 346 -0.20 7.81 -12.69
C GLU A 346 -1.32 6.77 -12.66
N PHE A 347 -2.23 6.87 -11.69
CA PHE A 347 -3.39 6.01 -11.62
C PHE A 347 -4.31 6.19 -12.85
N ASN A 348 -4.59 7.43 -13.25
CA ASN A 348 -5.39 7.70 -14.44
C ASN A 348 -4.74 7.14 -15.71
N GLN A 349 -3.42 7.31 -15.88
CA GLN A 349 -2.68 6.72 -17.01
C GLN A 349 -2.74 5.19 -16.97
N PHE A 350 -2.56 4.58 -15.81
CA PHE A 350 -2.65 3.14 -15.61
C PHE A 350 -4.05 2.63 -15.95
N LYS A 351 -5.10 3.29 -15.49
CA LYS A 351 -6.50 2.94 -15.78
C LYS A 351 -6.79 2.99 -17.27
N ILE A 352 -6.40 4.07 -17.95
CA ILE A 352 -6.58 4.23 -19.41
C ILE A 352 -5.83 3.13 -20.17
N LEU A 353 -4.59 2.81 -19.76
CA LEU A 353 -3.83 1.72 -20.38
C LEU A 353 -4.55 0.38 -20.23
N LYS A 354 -5.02 0.04 -19.03
CA LYS A 354 -5.73 -1.23 -18.79
C LYS A 354 -7.07 -1.31 -19.51
N GLU A 355 -7.76 -0.17 -19.66
CA GLU A 355 -8.98 -0.08 -20.48
C GLU A 355 -8.72 -0.33 -21.98
N ARG A 356 -7.66 0.25 -22.53
CA ARG A 356 -7.24 -0.01 -23.92
C ARG A 356 -6.91 -1.46 -24.12
N LEU A 357 -6.09 -2.06 -23.27
CA LEU A 357 -5.72 -3.48 -23.33
C LEU A 357 -6.95 -4.40 -23.24
N ALA A 358 -7.94 -4.07 -22.42
CA ALA A 358 -9.18 -4.82 -22.31
C ALA A 358 -10.04 -4.78 -23.59
N ASN A 359 -9.88 -3.74 -24.42
CA ASN A 359 -10.62 -3.55 -25.68
C ASN A 359 -9.83 -4.00 -26.92
N THR A 360 -8.52 -4.28 -26.82
CA THR A 360 -7.73 -4.84 -27.92
C THR A 360 -8.13 -6.29 -28.20
N VAL A 361 -8.03 -6.67 -29.50
CA VAL A 361 -8.33 -8.05 -29.93
C VAL A 361 -6.99 -8.77 -30.07
N ASP A 362 -6.51 -9.33 -28.97
CA ASP A 362 -5.29 -10.13 -28.89
C ASP A 362 -5.53 -11.44 -28.12
N SER A 363 -4.51 -12.29 -28.05
CA SER A 363 -4.56 -13.57 -27.31
C SER A 363 -4.80 -13.39 -25.80
N GLU A 364 -4.46 -12.24 -25.24
CA GLU A 364 -4.62 -11.91 -23.81
C GLU A 364 -5.89 -11.13 -23.49
N ARG A 365 -6.73 -10.86 -24.49
CA ARG A 365 -7.95 -10.06 -24.34
C ARG A 365 -8.81 -10.48 -23.15
N GLN A 366 -8.98 -11.78 -22.96
CA GLN A 366 -9.81 -12.30 -21.87
C GLN A 366 -9.22 -11.98 -20.51
N TYR A 367 -7.91 -12.12 -20.35
CA TYR A 367 -7.18 -11.75 -19.15
C TYR A 367 -7.26 -10.23 -18.90
N ASN A 368 -6.95 -9.42 -19.92
CA ASN A 368 -6.99 -7.97 -19.82
C ASN A 368 -8.37 -7.43 -19.45
N LYS A 369 -9.42 -8.02 -20.01
CA LYS A 369 -10.81 -7.70 -19.69
C LYS A 369 -11.17 -8.05 -18.24
N LEU A 370 -10.75 -9.22 -17.76
CA LEU A 370 -10.94 -9.64 -16.38
C LEU A 370 -10.16 -8.73 -15.41
N TYR A 371 -8.92 -8.40 -15.75
CA TYR A 371 -8.08 -7.49 -14.97
C TYR A 371 -8.73 -6.11 -14.83
N TYR A 372 -9.17 -5.52 -15.94
CA TYR A 372 -9.81 -4.21 -15.94
C TYR A 372 -11.11 -4.19 -15.11
N ARG A 373 -11.97 -5.20 -15.27
CA ARG A 373 -13.18 -5.34 -14.46
C ARG A 373 -12.88 -5.48 -12.98
N ASN A 374 -11.86 -6.25 -12.61
CA ASN A 374 -11.40 -6.37 -11.24
C ASN A 374 -10.89 -5.04 -10.69
N LEU A 375 -10.07 -4.34 -11.47
CA LEU A 375 -9.60 -3.01 -11.10
C LEU A 375 -10.78 -2.09 -10.82
N MET A 376 -11.75 -2.01 -11.73
CA MET A 376 -12.94 -1.17 -11.57
C MET A 376 -13.80 -1.55 -10.34
N SER A 377 -13.95 -2.84 -10.05
CA SER A 377 -14.67 -3.29 -8.84
C SER A 377 -13.89 -3.01 -7.54
N SER A 378 -12.59 -2.79 -7.66
CA SER A 378 -11.71 -2.48 -6.53
C SER A 378 -11.61 -0.98 -6.25
N ILE A 379 -11.99 -0.13 -7.19
CA ILE A 379 -12.05 1.34 -7.06
C ILE A 379 -13.31 1.72 -6.28
N ASN A 380 -13.30 1.39 -4.99
CA ASN A 380 -14.40 1.72 -4.09
C ASN A 380 -13.91 1.64 -2.63
N PRO A 381 -14.17 2.65 -1.79
CA PRO A 381 -13.75 2.64 -0.39
C PRO A 381 -14.22 1.43 0.40
N THR A 382 -15.37 0.85 0.02
CA THR A 382 -15.93 -0.30 0.74
C THR A 382 -15.25 -1.61 0.37
N SER A 383 -14.82 -1.78 -0.89
CA SER A 383 -14.16 -3.01 -1.35
C SER A 383 -12.80 -3.25 -0.72
N GLY A 384 -12.08 -2.18 -0.39
CA GLY A 384 -10.75 -2.21 0.24
C GLY A 384 -10.76 -2.07 1.76
N ALA A 385 -11.92 -1.91 2.39
CA ALA A 385 -12.02 -1.57 3.81
C ALA A 385 -11.38 -2.61 4.75
N TRP A 386 -11.35 -3.88 4.37
CA TRP A 386 -10.67 -4.94 5.13
C TRP A 386 -9.15 -4.75 5.22
N LEU A 387 -8.51 -4.07 4.26
CA LEU A 387 -7.10 -3.72 4.27
C LEU A 387 -6.78 -2.58 5.25
N SER A 388 -7.75 -1.73 5.55
CA SER A 388 -7.65 -0.66 6.52
C SER A 388 -8.17 -1.04 7.91
N ALA A 389 -8.71 -2.26 8.05
CA ALA A 389 -9.12 -2.78 9.34
C ALA A 389 -7.88 -3.10 10.18
N GLY A 390 -7.79 -2.52 11.37
CA GLY A 390 -6.70 -2.83 12.30
C GLY A 390 -6.77 -4.29 12.77
N MET A 391 -5.66 -4.79 13.30
CA MET A 391 -5.58 -6.17 13.85
C MET A 391 -6.11 -6.28 15.28
N SER A 392 -6.72 -5.22 15.81
CA SER A 392 -7.17 -5.12 17.20
C SER A 392 -8.41 -5.96 17.53
N HIS A 393 -9.14 -6.41 16.52
CA HIS A 393 -10.36 -7.20 16.72
C HIS A 393 -10.32 -8.51 15.92
N PRO A 394 -10.65 -9.67 16.54
CA PRO A 394 -10.58 -10.98 15.88
C PRO A 394 -11.39 -11.06 14.57
N SER A 395 -12.50 -10.34 14.47
CA SER A 395 -13.32 -10.32 13.25
C SER A 395 -12.64 -9.67 12.04
N PHE A 396 -11.53 -8.96 12.24
CA PHE A 396 -10.74 -8.37 11.16
C PHE A 396 -9.54 -9.23 10.75
N LEU A 397 -9.21 -10.24 11.55
CA LEU A 397 -8.09 -11.11 11.27
C LEU A 397 -8.46 -12.12 10.17
N LEU A 398 -7.63 -12.17 9.14
CA LEU A 398 -7.63 -13.21 8.14
C LEU A 398 -6.41 -14.11 8.42
N SER A 399 -6.58 -15.42 8.28
CA SER A 399 -5.43 -16.32 8.30
C SER A 399 -4.46 -15.96 7.16
N PRO A 400 -3.18 -16.35 7.24
CA PRO A 400 -2.21 -16.07 6.19
C PRO A 400 -2.68 -16.49 4.81
N PHE A 401 -3.31 -17.66 4.73
CA PHE A 401 -3.91 -18.17 3.50
C PHE A 401 -5.08 -17.30 3.00
N GLU A 402 -6.03 -16.97 3.88
CA GLU A 402 -7.19 -16.13 3.53
C GLU A 402 -6.74 -14.77 3.04
N PHE A 403 -5.72 -14.20 3.68
CA PHE A 403 -5.15 -12.91 3.32
C PHE A 403 -4.48 -12.96 1.94
N ALA A 404 -3.62 -13.97 1.70
CA ALA A 404 -2.97 -14.16 0.41
C ALA A 404 -3.99 -14.37 -0.72
N ALA A 405 -4.97 -15.24 -0.53
CA ALA A 405 -6.01 -15.51 -1.52
C ALA A 405 -6.87 -14.27 -1.82
N ALA A 406 -7.19 -13.46 -0.80
CA ALA A 406 -7.90 -12.21 -0.98
C ALA A 406 -7.08 -11.18 -1.77
N LEU A 407 -5.77 -11.09 -1.49
CA LEU A 407 -4.85 -10.21 -2.24
C LEU A 407 -4.67 -10.67 -3.69
N CYS A 408 -4.49 -11.96 -3.93
CA CYS A 408 -4.38 -12.51 -5.29
C CYS A 408 -5.61 -12.15 -6.13
N ARG A 409 -6.81 -12.32 -5.58
CA ARG A 409 -8.05 -11.90 -6.25
C ARG A 409 -8.08 -10.39 -6.48
N ARG A 410 -7.80 -9.58 -5.45
CA ARG A 410 -7.84 -8.12 -5.56
C ARG A 410 -6.91 -7.61 -6.65
N ASN A 411 -5.74 -8.21 -6.80
CA ASN A 411 -4.71 -7.75 -7.72
C ASN A 411 -4.68 -8.52 -9.05
N THR A 412 -5.60 -9.48 -9.25
CA THR A 412 -5.66 -10.35 -10.45
C THR A 412 -4.33 -11.07 -10.69
N ILE A 413 -3.80 -11.71 -9.66
CA ILE A 413 -2.60 -12.53 -9.72
C ILE A 413 -3.00 -13.98 -9.53
N TYR A 414 -2.21 -14.90 -10.10
CA TYR A 414 -2.41 -16.33 -9.91
C TYR A 414 -2.43 -16.68 -8.42
N ASN A 415 -3.45 -17.41 -8.01
CA ASN A 415 -3.56 -17.85 -6.64
C ASN A 415 -2.72 -19.12 -6.47
N THR A 416 -1.64 -19.03 -5.70
CA THR A 416 -0.70 -20.14 -5.47
C THR A 416 -1.33 -21.37 -4.81
N SER A 417 -2.50 -21.21 -4.21
CA SER A 417 -3.26 -22.31 -3.60
C SER A 417 -4.06 -23.12 -4.60
N ILE A 418 -4.19 -22.65 -5.85
CA ILE A 418 -4.86 -23.38 -6.93
C ILE A 418 -3.78 -24.16 -7.68
N PRO A 419 -3.85 -25.50 -7.71
CA PRO A 419 -2.80 -26.34 -8.31
C PRO A 419 -2.86 -26.34 -9.85
N THR A 420 -2.84 -25.14 -10.44
CA THR A 420 -2.94 -24.93 -11.91
C THR A 420 -1.58 -24.75 -12.56
N LEU A 421 -0.52 -24.63 -11.78
CA LEU A 421 0.81 -24.33 -12.30
C LEU A 421 1.80 -25.39 -11.80
N ASN A 422 2.23 -26.26 -12.68
CA ASN A 422 3.46 -26.99 -12.45
C ASN A 422 4.64 -26.01 -12.40
N SER A 423 5.67 -26.38 -11.67
CA SER A 423 6.88 -25.59 -11.40
C SER A 423 7.61 -25.09 -12.67
N HIS A 424 7.18 -25.47 -13.85
CA HIS A 424 7.81 -25.13 -15.13
C HIS A 424 6.97 -24.25 -16.08
N GLY A 425 5.79 -23.78 -15.66
CA GLY A 425 5.02 -22.81 -16.45
C GLY A 425 4.44 -23.34 -17.79
N THR A 426 4.50 -24.64 -18.01
CA THR A 426 4.12 -25.28 -19.29
C THR A 426 2.80 -26.04 -19.24
N ASP A 427 2.17 -26.17 -18.08
CA ASP A 427 0.92 -26.93 -18.01
C ASP A 427 -0.28 -26.08 -18.36
N ASN A 428 -0.97 -26.59 -19.36
CA ASN A 428 -2.21 -26.07 -19.89
C ASN A 428 -3.26 -25.97 -18.76
N PRO A 429 -3.76 -24.77 -18.42
CA PRO A 429 -4.77 -24.58 -17.38
C PRO A 429 -6.11 -25.25 -17.69
N GLN A 430 -6.20 -25.98 -18.79
CA GLN A 430 -7.41 -26.67 -19.25
C GLN A 430 -7.84 -27.87 -18.40
N ASN A 431 -7.04 -28.33 -17.43
CA ASN A 431 -7.30 -29.60 -16.76
C ASN A 431 -8.17 -29.55 -15.50
N TYR A 432 -8.42 -28.36 -14.94
CA TYR A 432 -9.28 -28.26 -13.76
C TYR A 432 -10.65 -27.71 -14.15
N GLN A 433 -11.61 -28.63 -14.19
CA GLN A 433 -12.97 -28.33 -14.60
C GLN A 433 -13.93 -28.43 -13.40
N CYS A 434 -14.79 -27.44 -13.26
CA CYS A 434 -15.85 -27.47 -12.26
C CYS A 434 -17.17 -27.92 -12.91
N PRO A 435 -17.82 -28.98 -12.42
CA PRO A 435 -19.08 -29.46 -12.95
C PRO A 435 -20.30 -28.64 -12.50
N CYS A 436 -20.11 -27.41 -12.06
CA CYS A 436 -21.21 -26.56 -11.65
C CYS A 436 -22.07 -26.13 -12.85
N TYR A 437 -23.37 -25.92 -12.62
CA TYR A 437 -24.35 -25.53 -13.63
C TYR A 437 -24.60 -26.54 -14.78
N GLY A 438 -24.28 -27.84 -14.58
CA GLY A 438 -24.47 -28.85 -15.63
C GLY A 438 -23.56 -28.67 -16.85
N ARG A 439 -22.56 -27.80 -16.78
CA ARG A 439 -21.53 -27.56 -17.78
C ARG A 439 -20.16 -27.64 -17.13
N ILE A 440 -19.23 -28.20 -17.84
CA ILE A 440 -17.83 -28.23 -17.41
C ILE A 440 -17.26 -26.82 -17.60
N MET A 441 -16.95 -26.13 -16.49
CA MET A 441 -16.32 -24.80 -16.55
C MET A 441 -14.86 -24.89 -16.13
N THR A 442 -13.99 -24.33 -16.95
CA THR A 442 -12.57 -24.16 -16.62
C THR A 442 -12.43 -23.26 -15.39
N ILE A 443 -11.64 -23.70 -14.42
CA ILE A 443 -11.35 -22.90 -13.23
C ILE A 443 -10.35 -21.84 -13.59
N ASP A 444 -10.71 -20.59 -13.28
CA ASP A 444 -9.79 -19.48 -13.46
C ASP A 444 -8.64 -19.54 -12.42
N PRO A 445 -7.40 -19.20 -12.81
CA PRO A 445 -6.24 -19.32 -11.93
C PRO A 445 -6.22 -18.27 -10.80
N PHE A 446 -7.13 -17.32 -10.82
CA PHE A 446 -7.28 -16.28 -9.80
C PHE A 446 -8.24 -16.68 -8.69
N GLY A 447 -9.07 -17.68 -8.93
CA GLY A 447 -10.05 -18.22 -7.98
C GLY A 447 -11.39 -17.48 -7.93
N TYR A 448 -11.70 -16.61 -8.89
CA TYR A 448 -12.97 -15.88 -8.91
C TYR A 448 -14.17 -16.83 -8.96
N HIS A 449 -14.14 -17.82 -9.89
CA HIS A 449 -15.18 -18.81 -9.98
C HIS A 449 -15.41 -19.55 -8.65
N LEU A 450 -14.31 -19.91 -7.96
CA LEU A 450 -14.37 -20.69 -6.73
C LEU A 450 -14.99 -19.92 -5.55
N THR A 451 -14.98 -18.60 -5.56
CA THR A 451 -15.52 -17.79 -4.45
C THR A 451 -17.03 -17.94 -4.29
N ASN A 452 -17.77 -18.05 -5.40
CA ASN A 452 -19.23 -18.09 -5.42
C ASN A 452 -19.79 -19.31 -6.17
N CYS A 453 -19.01 -20.36 -6.34
CA CYS A 453 -19.45 -21.59 -6.97
C CYS A 453 -20.48 -22.32 -6.11
N LYS A 454 -21.52 -22.87 -6.70
CA LYS A 454 -22.59 -23.60 -6.00
C LYS A 454 -22.15 -24.94 -5.42
N ILE A 455 -21.14 -25.58 -6.00
CA ILE A 455 -20.62 -26.88 -5.51
C ILE A 455 -20.10 -26.73 -4.09
N ALA A 456 -20.38 -27.72 -3.27
CA ALA A 456 -20.04 -27.78 -1.85
C ALA A 456 -20.57 -26.60 -1.01
N GLY A 457 -21.67 -25.96 -1.43
CA GLY A 457 -22.36 -24.93 -0.65
C GLY A 457 -21.60 -23.60 -0.49
N GLY A 458 -20.57 -23.33 -1.31
CA GLY A 458 -19.74 -22.15 -1.16
C GLY A 458 -20.50 -20.82 -1.28
N ALA A 459 -21.41 -20.74 -2.25
CA ALA A 459 -22.26 -19.55 -2.40
C ALA A 459 -23.17 -19.33 -1.21
N ILE A 460 -23.74 -20.40 -0.64
CA ILE A 460 -24.61 -20.35 0.53
C ILE A 460 -23.79 -19.88 1.75
N ARG A 461 -22.65 -20.51 2.04
CA ARG A 461 -21.79 -20.09 3.16
C ARG A 461 -21.35 -18.63 3.09
N LEU A 462 -21.02 -18.14 1.90
CA LEU A 462 -20.66 -16.74 1.72
C LEU A 462 -21.85 -15.82 2.01
N HIS A 463 -23.03 -16.17 1.49
CA HIS A 463 -24.27 -15.46 1.75
C HIS A 463 -24.59 -15.43 3.27
N ASP A 464 -24.62 -16.59 3.93
CA ASP A 464 -25.00 -16.71 5.34
C ASP A 464 -24.03 -15.94 6.25
N ASN A 465 -22.73 -15.98 5.96
CA ASN A 465 -21.75 -15.18 6.71
C ASN A 465 -21.99 -13.67 6.59
N VAL A 466 -22.42 -13.19 5.43
CA VAL A 466 -22.78 -11.78 5.25
C VAL A 466 -24.04 -11.45 6.05
N VAL A 467 -25.07 -12.32 5.97
CA VAL A 467 -26.32 -12.16 6.75
C VAL A 467 -26.02 -12.10 8.25
N HIS A 468 -25.26 -13.07 8.78
CA HIS A 468 -24.87 -13.08 10.19
C HIS A 468 -24.08 -11.83 10.60
N THR A 469 -23.16 -11.37 9.74
CA THR A 469 -22.40 -10.13 10.00
C THR A 469 -23.33 -8.92 10.08
N LEU A 470 -24.29 -8.79 9.19
CA LEU A 470 -25.29 -7.72 9.22
C LEU A 470 -26.15 -7.79 10.48
N VAL A 471 -26.63 -8.98 10.86
CA VAL A 471 -27.41 -9.19 12.09
C VAL A 471 -26.63 -8.75 13.32
N MET A 472 -25.34 -9.13 13.43
CA MET A 472 -24.46 -8.68 14.52
C MET A 472 -24.30 -7.16 14.53
N LEU A 473 -24.09 -6.54 13.38
CA LEU A 473 -23.93 -5.08 13.28
C LEU A 473 -25.22 -4.35 13.64
N PHE A 474 -26.37 -4.78 13.15
CA PHE A 474 -27.66 -4.18 13.51
C PHE A 474 -27.95 -4.31 15.02
N ARG A 475 -27.65 -5.47 15.62
CA ARG A 475 -27.76 -5.66 17.07
C ARG A 475 -26.81 -4.75 17.85
N SER A 476 -25.58 -4.54 17.37
CA SER A 476 -24.64 -3.60 17.99
C SER A 476 -25.12 -2.15 17.90
N LEU A 477 -25.92 -1.83 16.90
CA LEU A 477 -26.61 -0.55 16.79
C LEU A 477 -27.84 -0.46 17.73
N GLY A 478 -28.19 -1.52 18.46
CA GLY A 478 -29.34 -1.55 19.37
C GLY A 478 -30.66 -1.91 18.70
N LEU A 479 -30.63 -2.47 17.49
CA LEU A 479 -31.82 -2.86 16.74
C LEU A 479 -32.27 -4.28 17.12
N SER A 480 -33.57 -4.51 17.19
CA SER A 480 -34.16 -5.85 17.32
C SER A 480 -34.22 -6.53 15.96
N VAL A 481 -33.47 -7.63 15.80
CA VAL A 481 -33.28 -8.31 14.50
C VAL A 481 -33.56 -9.79 14.63
N ALA A 482 -34.44 -10.31 13.75
CA ALA A 482 -34.69 -11.74 13.58
C ALA A 482 -34.04 -12.26 12.30
N LEU A 483 -33.42 -13.44 12.40
CA LEU A 483 -32.78 -14.16 11.29
C LEU A 483 -33.82 -15.15 10.71
N GLU A 484 -33.91 -15.19 9.39
CA GLU A 484 -34.79 -16.09 8.63
C GLU A 484 -36.20 -16.26 9.25
N PRO A 485 -36.92 -15.16 9.53
CA PRO A 485 -38.22 -15.25 10.19
C PRO A 485 -39.21 -15.95 9.30
N LEU A 486 -39.98 -16.86 9.94
CA LEU A 486 -41.08 -17.59 9.30
C LEU A 486 -42.32 -16.68 9.20
N HIS A 487 -43.19 -16.97 8.21
CA HIS A 487 -44.53 -16.37 8.04
C HIS A 487 -44.55 -14.83 7.88
N VAL A 488 -43.47 -14.23 7.40
CA VAL A 488 -43.40 -12.76 7.19
C VAL A 488 -44.29 -12.33 6.01
N PHE A 489 -44.49 -13.22 5.04
CA PHE A 489 -45.26 -12.99 3.83
C PHE A 489 -46.48 -13.95 3.73
N SER A 490 -46.94 -14.47 4.87
CA SER A 490 -47.99 -15.52 4.92
C SER A 490 -49.31 -15.09 4.31
N ASP A 491 -49.57 -13.78 4.28
CA ASP A 491 -50.85 -13.26 3.77
C ASP A 491 -50.84 -13.01 2.23
N VAL A 492 -49.73 -13.36 1.59
CA VAL A 492 -49.57 -13.21 0.14
C VAL A 492 -49.68 -14.54 -0.56
N GLU A 493 -50.64 -14.68 -1.46
CA GLU A 493 -50.77 -15.84 -2.34
C GLU A 493 -49.83 -15.66 -3.57
N VAL A 494 -48.99 -16.64 -3.83
CA VAL A 494 -48.08 -16.66 -5.01
C VAL A 494 -48.55 -17.73 -5.98
N ARG A 495 -48.60 -17.38 -7.28
CA ARG A 495 -48.83 -18.39 -8.34
C ARG A 495 -47.64 -19.34 -8.43
N ASN A 496 -47.91 -20.63 -8.48
CA ASN A 496 -46.90 -21.65 -8.67
C ASN A 496 -46.36 -21.56 -10.11
N GLU A 497 -45.05 -21.33 -10.27
CA GLU A 497 -44.42 -21.20 -11.61
C GLU A 497 -44.58 -22.48 -12.46
N SER A 498 -44.67 -23.65 -11.81
CA SER A 498 -44.86 -24.95 -12.46
C SER A 498 -46.33 -25.35 -12.66
N ARG A 499 -47.26 -24.70 -11.96
CA ARG A 499 -48.70 -24.91 -12.05
C ARG A 499 -49.46 -23.61 -11.83
N PRO A 500 -49.66 -22.82 -12.89
CA PRO A 500 -50.19 -21.44 -12.80
C PRO A 500 -51.57 -21.33 -12.13
N ASP A 501 -52.32 -22.43 -12.07
CA ASP A 501 -53.66 -22.49 -11.50
C ASP A 501 -53.67 -22.81 -9.97
N GLU A 502 -52.52 -23.20 -9.40
CA GLU A 502 -52.39 -23.43 -7.97
C GLU A 502 -51.85 -22.16 -7.27
N ARG A 503 -52.67 -21.57 -6.42
CA ARG A 503 -52.28 -20.52 -5.49
C ARG A 503 -51.86 -21.16 -4.16
N ARG A 504 -50.67 -20.81 -3.69
CA ARG A 504 -50.12 -21.22 -2.39
C ARG A 504 -49.75 -20.00 -1.56
N PRO A 505 -49.79 -20.10 -0.21
CA PRO A 505 -49.21 -19.04 0.64
C PRO A 505 -47.75 -18.77 0.26
N ASP A 506 -47.34 -17.54 0.34
CA ASP A 506 -45.95 -17.17 0.08
C ASP A 506 -45.01 -17.69 1.19
N GLU A 507 -44.40 -18.84 0.95
CA GLU A 507 -43.47 -19.48 1.89
C GLU A 507 -42.05 -18.88 1.82
N ARG A 508 -41.85 -17.81 1.04
CA ARG A 508 -40.55 -17.15 0.95
C ARG A 508 -40.14 -16.62 2.31
N ARG A 509 -38.92 -16.96 2.72
CA ARG A 509 -38.32 -16.48 3.96
C ARG A 509 -37.38 -15.34 3.64
N PRO A 510 -37.53 -14.15 4.23
CA PRO A 510 -36.53 -13.13 4.13
C PRO A 510 -35.28 -13.52 4.92
N ASP A 511 -34.11 -13.07 4.45
CA ASP A 511 -32.82 -13.35 5.10
C ASP A 511 -32.78 -12.79 6.53
N THR A 512 -33.30 -11.56 6.73
CA THR A 512 -33.43 -10.97 8.07
C THR A 512 -34.46 -9.84 8.09
N ILE A 513 -35.04 -9.56 9.29
CA ILE A 513 -35.97 -8.47 9.52
C ILE A 513 -35.55 -7.63 10.72
N ILE A 514 -35.52 -6.32 10.56
CA ILE A 514 -35.39 -5.33 11.64
C ILE A 514 -36.80 -4.99 12.12
N ARG A 515 -37.16 -5.44 13.37
CA ARG A 515 -38.51 -5.28 13.92
C ARG A 515 -38.78 -3.88 14.44
N ASN A 516 -37.77 -3.26 15.09
CA ASN A 516 -37.90 -1.93 15.69
C ASN A 516 -36.76 -1.03 15.11
N PRO A 517 -36.91 -0.49 13.89
CA PRO A 517 -35.97 0.45 13.37
C PRO A 517 -35.96 1.72 14.23
N HIS A 518 -34.80 2.36 14.38
CA HIS A 518 -34.71 3.65 15.02
C HIS A 518 -35.62 4.66 14.29
N GLY A 519 -36.30 5.53 15.03
CA GLY A 519 -37.26 6.50 14.49
C GLY A 519 -38.69 5.98 14.34
N GLY A 520 -39.02 4.74 14.77
CA GLY A 520 -40.41 4.21 14.83
C GLY A 520 -41.07 3.97 13.48
N GLY A 521 -40.31 3.81 12.41
CA GLY A 521 -40.83 3.49 11.08
C GLY A 521 -41.27 2.02 10.91
N PRO A 522 -41.73 1.64 9.69
CA PRO A 522 -42.11 0.25 9.41
C PRO A 522 -40.94 -0.70 9.57
N GLN A 523 -41.26 -1.96 9.91
CA GLN A 523 -40.23 -3.03 9.96
C GLN A 523 -39.51 -3.12 8.62
N VAL A 524 -38.20 -3.40 8.67
CA VAL A 524 -37.39 -3.47 7.47
C VAL A 524 -36.96 -4.90 7.17
N VAL A 525 -37.41 -5.42 6.07
CA VAL A 525 -36.93 -6.69 5.49
C VAL A 525 -35.64 -6.44 4.76
N VAL A 526 -34.56 -7.14 5.11
CA VAL A 526 -33.27 -7.06 4.45
C VAL A 526 -33.01 -8.35 3.70
N GLU A 527 -32.88 -8.24 2.38
CA GLU A 527 -32.64 -9.33 1.44
C GLU A 527 -31.24 -9.27 0.87
N VAL A 528 -30.38 -10.18 1.28
CA VAL A 528 -28.97 -10.21 0.92
C VAL A 528 -28.75 -10.89 -0.43
N THR A 529 -27.83 -10.39 -1.21
CA THR A 529 -27.28 -11.05 -2.38
C THR A 529 -25.80 -10.75 -2.52
N VAL A 530 -25.00 -11.77 -2.81
CA VAL A 530 -23.57 -11.59 -3.09
C VAL A 530 -23.30 -11.95 -4.54
N SER A 531 -22.85 -10.96 -5.31
CA SER A 531 -22.65 -11.07 -6.75
C SER A 531 -21.17 -11.05 -7.12
N THR A 532 -20.81 -11.75 -8.20
CA THR A 532 -19.48 -11.73 -8.78
C THR A 532 -19.49 -10.82 -10.01
N PHE A 533 -18.41 -10.08 -10.23
CA PHE A 533 -18.20 -9.23 -11.41
C PHE A 533 -17.51 -9.99 -12.56
N ASP A 534 -16.98 -11.17 -12.28
CA ASP A 534 -16.17 -12.02 -13.17
C ASP A 534 -16.98 -12.78 -14.21
N ASN A 535 -18.31 -12.75 -14.14
CA ASN A 535 -19.15 -13.43 -15.12
C ASN A 535 -19.14 -12.70 -16.46
N LEU A 536 -18.14 -13.03 -17.28
CA LEU A 536 -17.88 -12.46 -18.59
C LEU A 536 -19.05 -12.62 -19.60
N ASN A 537 -19.96 -13.58 -19.33
CA ASN A 537 -21.04 -13.90 -20.23
C ASN A 537 -22.33 -13.10 -19.97
N ARG A 538 -22.43 -12.38 -18.84
CA ARG A 538 -23.71 -11.73 -18.46
C ARG A 538 -23.89 -10.31 -18.94
N THR A 539 -22.83 -9.55 -19.20
CA THR A 539 -22.99 -8.18 -19.72
C THR A 539 -21.75 -7.75 -20.52
N ASN A 540 -21.97 -7.07 -21.64
CA ASN A 540 -20.96 -6.28 -22.32
C ASN A 540 -20.53 -5.05 -21.53
N ASP A 541 -21.11 -4.85 -20.33
CA ASP A 541 -20.90 -3.66 -19.50
C ASP A 541 -19.67 -3.86 -18.60
N ASN A 542 -18.70 -2.97 -18.75
CA ASN A 542 -17.48 -2.96 -17.95
C ASN A 542 -17.65 -2.23 -16.60
N ARG A 543 -18.88 -1.93 -16.18
CA ARG A 543 -19.20 -1.17 -14.96
C ARG A 543 -19.65 -2.09 -13.83
N PRO A 544 -18.79 -2.43 -12.86
CA PRO A 544 -19.10 -3.33 -11.74
C PRO A 544 -20.28 -2.84 -10.87
N GLU A 545 -20.43 -1.55 -10.69
CA GLU A 545 -21.54 -0.96 -9.93
C GLU A 545 -22.92 -1.33 -10.50
N GLN A 546 -23.03 -1.52 -11.82
CA GLN A 546 -24.26 -1.96 -12.45
C GLN A 546 -24.67 -3.38 -12.03
N VAL A 547 -23.70 -4.23 -11.67
CA VAL A 547 -23.95 -5.59 -11.18
C VAL A 547 -24.71 -5.52 -9.85
N LEU A 548 -24.31 -4.63 -8.94
CA LEU A 548 -24.98 -4.47 -7.65
C LEU A 548 -26.36 -3.84 -7.81
N ILE A 549 -26.50 -2.81 -8.62
CA ILE A 549 -27.79 -2.16 -8.92
C ILE A 549 -28.76 -3.17 -9.57
N THR A 550 -28.27 -3.98 -10.50
CA THR A 550 -29.08 -5.03 -11.14
C THR A 550 -29.51 -6.10 -10.13
N SER A 551 -28.63 -6.46 -9.21
CA SER A 551 -28.95 -7.41 -8.14
C SER A 551 -29.98 -6.86 -7.17
N GLU A 552 -29.90 -5.59 -6.80
CA GLU A 552 -30.92 -4.91 -5.99
C GLU A 552 -32.27 -4.86 -6.71
N LYS A 553 -32.30 -4.50 -7.99
CA LYS A 553 -33.51 -4.51 -8.81
C LYS A 553 -34.16 -5.90 -8.89
N HIS A 554 -33.34 -6.95 -9.02
CA HIS A 554 -33.82 -8.33 -9.04
C HIS A 554 -34.51 -8.71 -7.72
N LYS A 555 -33.90 -8.40 -6.57
CA LYS A 555 -34.49 -8.62 -5.24
C LYS A 555 -35.77 -7.79 -5.03
N THR A 556 -35.77 -6.52 -5.48
CA THR A 556 -36.96 -5.65 -5.43
C THR A 556 -38.11 -6.25 -6.24
N ARG A 557 -37.85 -6.77 -7.45
CA ARG A 557 -38.86 -7.41 -8.27
C ARG A 557 -39.43 -8.67 -7.60
N LYS A 558 -38.58 -9.44 -6.90
CA LYS A 558 -38.96 -10.69 -6.26
C LYS A 558 -39.77 -10.48 -4.97
N TYR A 559 -39.38 -9.52 -4.13
CA TYR A 559 -39.92 -9.35 -2.78
C TYR A 559 -40.68 -8.03 -2.57
N GLY A 560 -40.58 -7.06 -3.48
CA GLY A 560 -41.15 -5.72 -3.29
C GLY A 560 -42.66 -5.72 -3.09
N LYS A 561 -43.39 -6.41 -3.95
CA LYS A 561 -44.86 -6.53 -3.85
C LYS A 561 -45.31 -7.15 -2.52
N ALA A 562 -44.69 -8.27 -2.13
CA ALA A 562 -45.01 -8.94 -0.87
C ALA A 562 -44.68 -8.09 0.37
N ALA A 563 -43.57 -7.32 0.33
CA ALA A 563 -43.22 -6.38 1.40
C ALA A 563 -44.25 -5.25 1.50
N GLU A 564 -44.67 -4.65 0.37
CA GLU A 564 -45.68 -3.60 0.33
C GLU A 564 -47.03 -4.04 0.85
N GLU A 565 -47.51 -5.20 0.41
CA GLU A 565 -48.78 -5.80 0.88
C GLU A 565 -48.79 -6.12 2.38
N ASN A 566 -47.60 -6.38 2.98
CA ASN A 566 -47.47 -6.61 4.43
C ASN A 566 -46.99 -5.33 5.19
N HIS A 567 -47.09 -4.15 4.59
CA HIS A 567 -46.69 -2.88 5.19
C HIS A 567 -45.21 -2.86 5.70
N LEU A 568 -44.34 -3.60 5.02
CA LEU A 568 -42.93 -3.74 5.34
C LEU A 568 -42.10 -2.88 4.38
N ARG A 569 -40.97 -2.35 4.86
CA ARG A 569 -39.99 -1.70 4.02
C ARG A 569 -38.95 -2.72 3.54
N LEU A 570 -38.75 -2.87 2.24
CA LEU A 570 -37.73 -3.73 1.67
C LEU A 570 -36.40 -3.00 1.53
N CYS A 571 -35.31 -3.61 1.99
CA CYS A 571 -33.94 -3.22 1.71
C CYS A 571 -33.23 -4.36 0.94
N PRO A 572 -33.07 -4.27 -0.37
CA PRO A 572 -32.26 -5.20 -1.14
C PRO A 572 -30.79 -4.92 -0.88
N ALA A 573 -30.12 -5.81 -0.13
CA ALA A 573 -28.73 -5.64 0.29
C ALA A 573 -27.77 -6.38 -0.65
N ALA A 574 -27.29 -5.71 -1.69
CA ALA A 574 -26.35 -6.30 -2.63
C ALA A 574 -24.89 -6.05 -2.22
N PHE A 575 -24.06 -7.09 -2.37
CA PHE A 575 -22.63 -7.05 -2.12
C PHE A 575 -21.88 -7.70 -3.27
N SER A 576 -20.65 -7.25 -3.53
CA SER A 576 -19.71 -7.95 -4.40
C SER A 576 -18.84 -8.92 -3.60
N THR A 577 -18.28 -9.91 -4.28
CA THR A 577 -17.27 -10.82 -3.69
C THR A 577 -15.96 -10.13 -3.34
N THR A 578 -15.76 -8.88 -3.76
CA THR A 578 -14.62 -8.03 -3.37
C THR A 578 -14.90 -7.19 -2.12
N GLY A 579 -16.15 -7.19 -1.61
CA GLY A 579 -16.55 -6.43 -0.44
C GLY A 579 -17.21 -5.08 -0.73
N GLU A 580 -17.52 -4.78 -1.99
CA GLU A 580 -18.29 -3.59 -2.36
C GLU A 580 -19.74 -3.73 -1.88
N MET A 581 -20.31 -2.64 -1.39
CA MET A 581 -21.69 -2.56 -0.88
C MET A 581 -22.58 -1.81 -1.85
N GLY A 582 -23.77 -2.31 -2.08
CA GLY A 582 -24.82 -1.64 -2.85
C GLY A 582 -25.37 -0.38 -2.18
N PRO A 583 -26.02 0.50 -2.95
CA PRO A 583 -26.53 1.77 -2.43
C PRO A 583 -27.65 1.60 -1.37
N SER A 584 -28.51 0.60 -1.50
CA SER A 584 -29.66 0.42 -0.58
C SER A 584 -29.21 0.09 0.85
N ILE A 585 -28.27 -0.82 1.02
CA ILE A 585 -27.74 -1.17 2.35
C ILE A 585 -26.87 -0.05 2.95
N LYS A 586 -26.11 0.68 2.13
CA LYS A 586 -25.37 1.88 2.59
C LYS A 586 -26.34 2.91 3.15
N LYS A 587 -27.43 3.18 2.45
CA LYS A 587 -28.45 4.13 2.86
C LYS A 587 -29.10 3.72 4.19
N LEU A 588 -29.49 2.42 4.32
CA LEU A 588 -30.09 1.89 5.54
C LEU A 588 -29.15 2.03 6.74
N LEU A 589 -27.88 1.60 6.60
CA LEU A 589 -26.90 1.71 7.68
C LEU A 589 -26.68 3.17 8.11
N LEU A 590 -26.51 4.10 7.17
CA LEU A 590 -26.36 5.52 7.48
C LEU A 590 -27.57 6.10 8.19
N GLU A 591 -28.76 5.75 7.75
CA GLU A 591 -30.02 6.16 8.37
C GLU A 591 -30.09 5.68 9.83
N GLN A 592 -29.90 4.38 10.08
CA GLN A 592 -29.98 3.81 11.42
C GLN A 592 -28.89 4.33 12.36
N ILE A 593 -27.68 4.57 11.87
CA ILE A 593 -26.58 5.18 12.64
C ILE A 593 -26.95 6.62 13.06
N ARG A 594 -27.47 7.43 12.14
CA ARG A 594 -27.87 8.82 12.43
C ARG A 594 -28.98 8.86 13.46
N LEU A 595 -30.04 8.05 13.28
CA LEU A 595 -31.17 7.98 14.21
C LEU A 595 -30.73 7.51 15.60
N LYS A 596 -29.85 6.49 15.69
CA LYS A 596 -29.25 6.07 16.95
C LYS A 596 -28.51 7.20 17.66
N LEU A 597 -27.65 7.92 16.95
CA LEU A 597 -26.88 9.03 17.54
C LEU A 597 -27.80 10.18 17.97
N GLN A 598 -28.84 10.49 17.20
CA GLN A 598 -29.85 11.47 17.59
C GLN A 598 -30.59 11.10 18.86
N LEU A 599 -30.92 9.84 19.05
CA LEU A 599 -31.60 9.31 20.26
C LEU A 599 -30.68 9.30 21.49
N VAL A 600 -29.40 9.05 21.33
CA VAL A 600 -28.44 8.92 22.44
C VAL A 600 -27.77 10.23 22.80
N ASP A 601 -27.33 10.99 21.79
CA ASP A 601 -26.48 12.18 21.98
C ASP A 601 -27.27 13.50 21.79
N GLY A 602 -28.52 13.45 21.30
CA GLY A 602 -29.31 14.62 20.93
C GLY A 602 -28.80 15.38 19.69
N GLU A 603 -27.52 15.20 19.36
CA GLU A 603 -26.85 15.86 18.23
C GLU A 603 -26.11 14.83 17.35
N VAL A 604 -26.24 14.98 16.03
CA VAL A 604 -25.62 14.07 15.06
C VAL A 604 -24.33 14.67 14.54
N LYS A 605 -23.20 14.37 15.17
CA LYS A 605 -21.88 14.77 14.68
C LYS A 605 -21.46 13.91 13.47
N ARG A 606 -21.10 14.59 12.36
CA ARG A 606 -20.70 13.93 11.11
C ARG A 606 -19.53 12.95 11.31
N SER A 607 -18.54 13.31 12.14
CA SER A 607 -17.38 12.48 12.48
C SER A 607 -17.78 11.17 13.17
N LYS A 608 -18.71 11.20 14.13
CA LYS A 608 -19.22 9.98 14.80
C LYS A 608 -19.94 9.06 13.81
N VAL A 609 -20.78 9.62 12.93
CA VAL A 609 -21.47 8.84 11.88
C VAL A 609 -20.45 8.13 10.97
N GLN A 610 -19.44 8.87 10.52
CA GLN A 610 -18.39 8.32 9.66
C GLN A 610 -17.59 7.23 10.35
N LYS A 611 -17.23 7.40 11.64
CA LYS A 611 -16.50 6.41 12.43
C LYS A 611 -17.28 5.10 12.55
N ILE A 612 -18.56 5.16 12.91
CA ILE A 612 -19.42 3.96 13.03
C ILE A 612 -19.62 3.33 11.66
N MET A 613 -19.90 4.11 10.62
CA MET A 613 -20.07 3.58 9.26
C MET A 613 -18.80 2.89 8.76
N LYS A 614 -17.62 3.50 8.97
CA LYS A 614 -16.32 2.90 8.63
C LYS A 614 -16.10 1.57 9.36
N HIS A 615 -16.51 1.47 10.63
CA HIS A 615 -16.47 0.23 11.39
C HIS A 615 -17.37 -0.85 10.78
N CYS A 616 -18.63 -0.54 10.49
CA CYS A 616 -19.56 -1.47 9.83
C CYS A 616 -19.02 -1.98 8.48
N VAL A 617 -18.51 -1.06 7.65
CA VAL A 617 -17.96 -1.40 6.33
C VAL A 617 -16.75 -2.34 6.47
N ARG A 618 -15.85 -2.10 7.44
CA ARG A 618 -14.70 -2.97 7.71
C ARG A 618 -15.13 -4.39 8.10
N HIS A 619 -16.12 -4.54 8.97
CA HIS A 619 -16.66 -5.85 9.37
C HIS A 619 -17.22 -6.62 8.17
N ILE A 620 -18.06 -5.97 7.38
CA ILE A 620 -18.69 -6.59 6.20
C ILE A 620 -17.63 -6.98 5.17
N SER A 621 -16.71 -6.06 4.84
CA SER A 621 -15.65 -6.30 3.85
C SER A 621 -14.71 -7.43 4.29
N ALA A 622 -14.34 -7.49 5.58
CA ALA A 622 -13.52 -8.57 6.14
C ALA A 622 -14.25 -9.92 6.09
N ALA A 623 -15.53 -9.97 6.49
CA ALA A 623 -16.33 -11.19 6.46
C ALA A 623 -16.47 -11.76 5.04
N ILE A 624 -16.72 -10.90 4.04
CA ILE A 624 -16.83 -11.31 2.63
C ILE A 624 -15.49 -11.87 2.15
N ASN A 625 -14.38 -11.16 2.35
CA ASN A 625 -13.07 -11.60 1.87
C ASN A 625 -12.60 -12.89 2.56
N ARG A 626 -12.84 -13.05 3.85
CA ARG A 626 -12.58 -14.29 4.59
C ARG A 626 -13.37 -15.46 4.00
N SER A 627 -14.69 -15.32 3.87
CA SER A 627 -15.57 -16.39 3.36
C SER A 627 -15.25 -16.75 1.92
N ALA A 628 -15.00 -15.76 1.07
CA ALA A 628 -14.63 -15.99 -0.31
C ALA A 628 -13.29 -16.75 -0.43
N SER A 629 -12.30 -16.40 0.40
CA SER A 629 -11.02 -17.10 0.44
C SER A 629 -11.13 -18.53 0.98
N ARG A 630 -11.92 -18.76 2.03
CA ARG A 630 -12.24 -20.11 2.53
C ARG A 630 -12.91 -20.97 1.48
N ASN A 631 -13.81 -20.40 0.69
CA ASN A 631 -14.45 -21.14 -0.40
C ASN A 631 -13.45 -21.62 -1.44
N ILE A 632 -12.44 -20.82 -1.79
CA ILE A 632 -11.35 -21.25 -2.67
C ILE A 632 -10.64 -22.47 -2.08
N PHE A 633 -10.21 -22.38 -0.84
CA PHE A 633 -9.49 -23.44 -0.15
C PHE A 633 -10.28 -24.76 -0.10
N LEU A 634 -11.52 -24.72 0.44
CA LEU A 634 -12.37 -25.90 0.60
C LEU A 634 -12.65 -26.62 -0.72
N LYS A 635 -12.72 -25.86 -1.82
CA LYS A 635 -12.97 -26.45 -3.13
C LYS A 635 -11.73 -27.02 -3.77
N VAL A 636 -10.60 -26.34 -3.65
CA VAL A 636 -9.31 -26.89 -4.08
C VAL A 636 -9.04 -28.21 -3.38
N THR A 637 -9.19 -28.26 -2.05
CA THR A 637 -9.02 -29.49 -1.26
C THR A 637 -9.95 -30.61 -1.74
N LYS A 638 -11.24 -30.30 -1.95
CA LYS A 638 -12.20 -31.30 -2.45
C LYS A 638 -11.86 -31.80 -3.84
N MET A 639 -11.36 -30.95 -4.72
CA MET A 639 -10.99 -31.33 -6.08
C MET A 639 -9.72 -32.19 -6.09
N VAL A 640 -8.73 -31.87 -5.27
CA VAL A 640 -7.51 -32.67 -5.11
C VAL A 640 -7.86 -34.08 -4.59
N ASN A 641 -8.76 -34.16 -3.60
CA ASN A 641 -9.21 -35.44 -3.06
C ASN A 641 -10.00 -36.25 -4.11
N LEU A 642 -10.85 -35.64 -4.90
CA LEU A 642 -11.56 -36.31 -5.98
C LEU A 642 -10.59 -36.83 -7.05
N ALA A 643 -9.59 -36.05 -7.43
CA ALA A 643 -8.59 -36.48 -8.40
C ALA A 643 -7.78 -37.70 -7.89
N ARG A 644 -7.44 -37.73 -6.61
CA ARG A 644 -6.78 -38.89 -5.96
C ARG A 644 -7.62 -40.15 -5.99
N HIS A 645 -8.90 -40.06 -5.64
CA HIS A 645 -9.82 -41.21 -5.69
C HIS A 645 -9.98 -41.73 -7.10
N THR A 646 -9.99 -40.86 -8.10
CA THR A 646 -10.06 -41.26 -9.51
C THR A 646 -8.78 -41.97 -9.93
N GLN A 647 -7.59 -41.48 -9.56
CA GLN A 647 -6.31 -42.14 -9.85
C GLN A 647 -6.18 -43.50 -9.15
N GLN A 648 -6.62 -43.64 -7.89
CA GLN A 648 -6.63 -44.90 -7.17
C GLN A 648 -7.56 -45.93 -7.81
N ASN A 649 -8.67 -45.51 -8.37
CA ASN A 649 -9.59 -46.39 -9.11
C ASN A 649 -9.07 -46.76 -10.52
N PHE A 650 -8.23 -45.95 -11.13
CA PHE A 650 -7.58 -46.24 -12.41
C PHE A 650 -6.31 -47.09 -12.24
N SER A 651 -5.59 -47.01 -11.12
CA SER A 651 -4.39 -47.83 -10.84
C SER A 651 -4.72 -49.31 -10.53
N SER A 652 -5.99 -49.63 -10.29
CA SER A 652 -6.46 -51.02 -10.16
C SER A 652 -6.76 -51.68 -11.50
N SER A 653 -6.69 -50.97 -12.61
CA SER A 653 -6.87 -51.50 -13.97
C SER A 653 -5.76 -51.02 -14.91
N THR A 654 -4.67 -51.84 -15.02
CA THR A 654 -3.71 -51.88 -16.14
C THR A 654 -3.36 -50.54 -16.82
N PHE A 655 -2.51 -49.73 -16.15
CA PHE A 655 -1.72 -48.68 -16.84
C PHE A 655 -0.50 -48.26 -16.02
N CYS A 656 0.38 -49.20 -15.69
CA CYS A 656 1.51 -48.97 -14.78
C CYS A 656 2.85 -48.62 -15.44
N ASP A 657 2.96 -48.43 -16.76
CA ASP A 657 4.29 -48.37 -17.39
C ASP A 657 4.67 -47.07 -18.13
N ALA A 658 3.96 -45.99 -17.99
CA ALA A 658 4.26 -44.78 -18.77
C ALA A 658 4.54 -43.48 -18.01
N ILE A 659 4.49 -43.44 -16.67
CA ILE A 659 4.70 -42.18 -15.92
C ILE A 659 5.65 -42.40 -14.71
N SER A 660 6.86 -42.82 -14.97
CA SER A 660 7.89 -42.95 -13.90
C SER A 660 9.08 -41.99 -14.03
N SER A 661 9.04 -40.94 -14.80
CA SER A 661 10.24 -40.12 -15.03
C SER A 661 10.10 -38.61 -14.98
N SER A 662 9.04 -38.00 -14.40
CA SER A 662 9.06 -36.54 -14.25
C SER A 662 8.07 -36.00 -13.20
N ALA A 663 8.24 -36.32 -11.92
CA ALA A 663 7.49 -35.63 -10.87
C ALA A 663 8.36 -35.41 -9.62
N SER A 664 8.85 -34.23 -9.42
CA SER A 664 9.56 -33.79 -8.21
C SER A 664 8.67 -32.88 -7.33
N SER A 665 7.52 -33.31 -6.97
CA SER A 665 6.75 -33.05 -5.75
C SER A 665 5.42 -33.75 -5.90
N SER A 666 5.19 -34.76 -5.04
CA SER A 666 3.96 -35.53 -5.09
C SER A 666 2.77 -34.67 -4.61
N PRO A 667 1.53 -34.91 -5.11
CA PRO A 667 0.33 -34.32 -4.54
C PRO A 667 0.23 -34.51 -3.03
N ASP A 668 0.88 -35.53 -2.48
CA ASP A 668 0.95 -35.83 -1.05
C ASP A 668 1.80 -34.83 -0.27
N GLU A 669 2.88 -34.29 -0.85
CA GLU A 669 3.67 -33.22 -0.21
C GLU A 669 2.89 -31.91 -0.12
N LEU A 670 2.07 -31.59 -1.12
CA LEU A 670 1.25 -30.40 -1.11
C LEU A 670 0.13 -30.48 -0.07
N VAL A 671 -0.48 -31.67 0.09
CA VAL A 671 -1.50 -31.92 1.12
C VAL A 671 -0.88 -32.00 2.50
N GLN A 672 0.27 -32.67 2.67
CA GLN A 672 1.00 -32.65 3.94
C GLN A 672 1.43 -31.24 4.33
N GLN A 673 1.90 -30.42 3.41
CA GLN A 673 2.21 -29.00 3.70
C GLN A 673 0.95 -28.20 4.06
N LEU A 674 -0.18 -28.46 3.42
CA LEU A 674 -1.46 -27.82 3.73
C LEU A 674 -2.04 -28.32 5.06
N GLU A 675 -1.94 -29.63 5.36
CA GLU A 675 -2.37 -30.21 6.63
C GLU A 675 -1.47 -29.75 7.80
N LEU A 676 -0.16 -29.65 7.61
CA LEU A 676 0.77 -29.09 8.58
C LEU A 676 0.51 -27.60 8.85
N GLN A 677 0.13 -26.84 7.83
CA GLN A 677 -0.28 -25.46 8.01
C GLN A 677 -1.59 -25.32 8.78
N ILE A 678 -2.53 -26.24 8.60
CA ILE A 678 -3.80 -26.28 9.33
C ILE A 678 -3.59 -26.71 10.77
N MET A 679 -2.85 -27.79 11.01
CA MET A 679 -2.56 -28.30 12.37
C MET A 679 -1.76 -27.28 13.21
N ASN A 680 -0.84 -26.54 12.61
CA ASN A 680 -0.11 -25.47 13.29
C ASN A 680 -0.97 -24.24 13.58
N GLN A 681 -2.13 -24.07 12.92
CA GLN A 681 -3.05 -22.98 13.20
C GLN A 681 -4.04 -23.29 14.33
N ASP A 682 -4.45 -24.55 14.47
CA ASP A 682 -5.32 -24.99 15.56
C ASP A 682 -4.59 -25.04 16.92
N VAL A 683 -3.25 -25.23 16.91
CA VAL A 683 -2.41 -25.18 18.12
C VAL A 683 -2.18 -23.76 18.64
N ILE A 684 -2.35 -22.74 17.79
CA ILE A 684 -2.19 -21.31 18.18
C ILE A 684 -3.52 -20.68 18.63
N GLN A 685 -4.66 -21.36 18.41
CA GLN A 685 -6.01 -20.85 18.79
C GLN A 685 -6.56 -21.52 20.08
N ASN A 686 -5.89 -22.48 20.67
CA ASN A 686 -6.11 -23.02 22.02
C ASN A 686 -4.97 -22.53 22.94
#